data_355ee945129c22ab080e2c3df823fa10
#
_entry.id   355ee945129c22ab080e2c3df823fa10
#
_cell.length_a   1.000
_cell.length_b   1.000
_cell.length_c   1.000
_cell.angle_alpha   90.00
_cell.angle_beta   90.00
_cell.angle_gamma   90.00
#
_symmetry.space_group_name_H-M   'P 1'
#
loop_
_entity.id
_entity.type
_entity.pdbx_description
1 polymer ?
#
loop_
_entity_poly.entity_id
_entity_poly.type
_entity_poly.pdbx_seq_one_letter_code
_entity_poly.pdbx_strand_id
1 'polypeptide(L)'
;MMTEWMNKWLMAIFCWMIFMPVPDLLAQSAKTKDDPRITLRMKEVSLPEVLSEIERQAGVTFSYESSLLKELPKISFQVKDEALTDCLTRLFESYPIVHKVSGKIVILKRRQRQVTISGFVRDQASSESLIGASVYEVASRKGSATNSYGFFSLTLPPGNIRLHASYIGYESCSFNFTELDRDTILNIELRPNARLEEVVVTASERDRLSVNNTLMGTMEFSQKTIKATPTLFGESDIVKTLQLTPGVASGTEGLAGLYVRGGDQDGNLFLIDGNPVYQINHVGGLFSAFNPEAIRNLDFFKAGFPARYGGRLSSVVDVHTKEGNMKEYHGSATIGLISGNLSLEGPIIKDRTAFQIALRRSWLDVLSAPAIAIANKVRKDGHKINLRYAFHDLNLKLNHRFSDRSRMFFSLYNGNDVLKGGGTDFSTEEEQVPYTDGTHSSLRWGNLMGTLGWTYVFNNRLFGRVSGVFSRYRSNVRSSKEYNYGVEGEDNYLSSSSETSSSTSILDMGVRSSFDYTPSTSHVIRFGGDFLMHRFRPEYNEVKAAGSGMLEFSNIGKIYTNDLLWAREAAIFGEDDWNVLPSLRLNAGIRFSLFNVERKAYTLLEPRASLRWLLRDDLSFKASYARMGQYIHLLGNSYINLPTDAWMPVTRKLKPLISDQVSAGFYYNLMRSYSFSVEGYYKWMKNLLDYKDGYSFLPGTAAWEEKMAVGKGRSYGVEFLARKESGRTTGWIGYTLSWSDRRFDEIDNGRRFPARYDNRHKLNIVVSHKLSEKVELTAAWTYTSGNRMTLSLESYEQAGTLTISNQYKMNNWWEPSGEVVDLYTRRNNYQMPAYHRLDLGLNIYRPKKKGRMGIWNISIYNVYSRMNPFMVYKSDNWERTNNLVPGSSSPYNGKTKPCFKLIGIMPIIPSISYTYKF
;
A
#
# COMPACT_ATOMS: atom_id res chain seq x y z
N MET A 1 -13.06 30.04 24.89
CA MET A 1 -13.70 31.12 24.11
C MET A 1 -13.01 31.35 22.73
N MET A 2 -11.69 31.49 22.66
CA MET A 2 -11.01 31.73 21.38
C MET A 2 -10.97 30.50 20.44
N THR A 3 -10.94 29.30 20.96
CA THR A 3 -10.96 28.02 20.22
C THR A 3 -12.33 27.64 19.63
N GLU A 4 -13.42 28.04 20.30
CA GLU A 4 -14.78 27.83 19.78
C GLU A 4 -15.14 28.78 18.63
N TRP A 5 -14.61 30.00 18.70
CA TRP A 5 -14.77 31.01 17.64
C TRP A 5 -14.04 30.60 16.36
N MET A 6 -12.83 30.07 16.50
CA MET A 6 -12.01 29.58 15.37
C MET A 6 -12.64 28.36 14.69
N ASN A 7 -13.26 27.45 15.45
CA ASN A 7 -13.96 26.29 14.88
C ASN A 7 -15.24 26.69 14.13
N LYS A 8 -15.97 27.70 14.59
CA LYS A 8 -17.15 28.22 13.87
C LYS A 8 -16.77 28.96 12.60
N TRP A 9 -15.66 29.67 12.58
CA TRP A 9 -15.15 30.34 11.38
C TRP A 9 -14.57 29.33 10.36
N LEU A 10 -13.88 28.31 10.78
CA LEU A 10 -13.39 27.23 9.90
C LEU A 10 -14.55 26.44 9.27
N MET A 11 -15.60 26.18 10.03
CA MET A 11 -16.80 25.52 9.52
C MET A 11 -17.59 26.42 8.54
N ALA A 12 -17.68 27.72 8.82
CA ALA A 12 -18.30 28.69 7.92
C ALA A 12 -17.51 28.88 6.62
N ILE A 13 -16.17 28.91 6.69
CA ILE A 13 -15.29 28.98 5.51
C ILE A 13 -15.38 27.68 4.71
N PHE A 14 -15.48 26.54 5.34
CA PHE A 14 -15.63 25.23 4.69
C PHE A 14 -16.99 25.09 3.99
N CYS A 15 -18.07 25.54 4.63
CA CYS A 15 -19.39 25.63 3.99
C CYS A 15 -19.42 26.66 2.86
N TRP A 16 -18.74 27.77 3.02
CA TRP A 16 -18.70 28.84 2.01
C TRP A 16 -17.90 28.41 0.76
N MET A 17 -16.80 27.63 0.92
CA MET A 17 -16.07 27.03 -0.21
C MET A 17 -16.86 25.94 -0.94
N ILE A 18 -17.77 25.23 -0.27
CA ILE A 18 -18.59 24.17 -0.90
C ILE A 18 -19.76 24.75 -1.70
N PHE A 19 -20.25 25.93 -1.33
CA PHE A 19 -21.44 26.54 -1.95
C PHE A 19 -21.15 27.74 -2.86
N MET A 20 -19.90 28.12 -3.07
CA MET A 20 -19.61 29.09 -4.11
C MET A 20 -19.85 28.45 -5.48
N PRO A 21 -20.72 29.03 -6.31
CA PRO A 21 -20.65 28.74 -7.74
C PRO A 21 -19.25 29.13 -8.20
N VAL A 22 -18.52 28.17 -8.76
CA VAL A 22 -17.20 28.43 -9.37
C VAL A 22 -17.46 29.48 -10.43
N PRO A 23 -17.05 30.74 -10.25
CA PRO A 23 -17.13 31.68 -11.36
C PRO A 23 -16.22 31.14 -12.46
N ASP A 24 -16.61 31.35 -13.72
CA ASP A 24 -15.78 31.09 -14.90
C ASP A 24 -14.47 31.91 -14.83
N LEU A 25 -13.50 31.41 -14.03
CA LEU A 25 -12.25 32.14 -13.73
C LEU A 25 -11.13 31.84 -14.73
N LEU A 26 -11.48 31.34 -15.92
CA LEU A 26 -10.51 31.03 -16.97
C LEU A 26 -10.73 31.84 -18.27
N ALA A 27 -11.44 32.95 -18.23
CA ALA A 27 -11.50 33.88 -19.33
C ALA A 27 -11.12 35.32 -18.93
N GLN A 28 -10.22 35.47 -17.94
CA GLN A 28 -9.55 36.76 -17.80
C GLN A 28 -8.35 36.80 -18.73
N SER A 29 -8.62 37.13 -19.99
CA SER A 29 -7.65 37.79 -20.85
C SER A 29 -7.00 38.93 -20.05
N ALA A 30 -5.66 38.94 -19.99
CA ALA A 30 -4.91 40.05 -19.44
C ALA A 30 -5.52 41.38 -19.97
N LYS A 31 -6.05 42.21 -19.08
CA LYS A 31 -6.49 43.54 -19.40
C LYS A 31 -5.24 44.26 -19.90
N THR A 32 -5.11 44.38 -21.23
CA THR A 32 -4.15 45.27 -21.84
C THR A 32 -4.53 46.68 -21.47
N LYS A 33 -3.60 47.51 -21.11
CA LYS A 33 -3.74 48.90 -20.67
C LYS A 33 -4.42 49.82 -21.70
N ASP A 34 -4.76 49.34 -22.92
CA ASP A 34 -5.33 50.02 -24.07
C ASP A 34 -6.53 49.24 -24.67
N ASP A 35 -7.51 48.83 -23.86
CA ASP A 35 -8.74 48.20 -24.38
C ASP A 35 -9.69 49.34 -24.86
N PRO A 36 -9.99 49.46 -26.18
CA PRO A 36 -10.83 50.56 -26.70
C PRO A 36 -12.20 50.58 -26.02
N ARG A 37 -12.70 51.79 -25.76
CA ARG A 37 -14.00 51.99 -25.17
C ARG A 37 -15.09 52.15 -26.19
N ILE A 38 -16.20 51.44 -26.01
CA ILE A 38 -17.31 51.38 -27.00
C ILE A 38 -18.53 52.04 -26.39
N THR A 39 -19.19 52.85 -27.18
CA THR A 39 -20.49 53.43 -26.88
C THR A 39 -21.45 53.21 -28.05
N LEU A 40 -22.47 52.36 -27.84
CA LEU A 40 -23.42 51.98 -28.89
C LEU A 40 -24.87 52.10 -28.36
N ARG A 41 -25.74 52.55 -29.23
CA ARG A 41 -27.18 52.52 -29.01
C ARG A 41 -27.90 52.19 -30.31
N MET A 42 -28.16 50.89 -30.50
CA MET A 42 -28.76 50.35 -31.71
C MET A 42 -30.05 49.58 -31.34
N LYS A 43 -31.09 49.71 -32.15
CA LYS A 43 -32.38 49.04 -31.94
C LYS A 43 -32.74 48.22 -33.19
N GLU A 44 -33.10 46.95 -32.99
CA GLU A 44 -33.58 46.00 -34.03
C GLU A 44 -32.65 45.91 -35.26
N VAL A 45 -31.35 45.91 -35.03
CA VAL A 45 -30.32 45.80 -36.09
C VAL A 45 -29.79 44.40 -36.23
N SER A 46 -29.20 44.08 -37.36
CA SER A 46 -28.53 42.80 -37.58
C SER A 46 -27.18 42.77 -36.86
N LEU A 47 -26.76 41.57 -36.45
CA LEU A 47 -25.44 41.42 -35.76
C LEU A 47 -24.27 41.94 -36.61
N PRO A 48 -24.21 41.73 -37.97
CA PRO A 48 -23.16 42.31 -38.79
C PRO A 48 -23.09 43.86 -38.70
N GLU A 49 -24.21 44.56 -38.61
CA GLU A 49 -24.27 46.01 -38.46
C GLU A 49 -23.67 46.46 -37.12
N VAL A 50 -23.94 45.73 -36.03
CA VAL A 50 -23.37 46.00 -34.73
C VAL A 50 -21.87 45.76 -34.74
N LEU A 51 -21.42 44.67 -35.39
CA LEU A 51 -19.98 44.37 -35.53
C LEU A 51 -19.24 45.45 -36.32
N SER A 52 -19.82 45.89 -37.46
CA SER A 52 -19.23 46.98 -38.28
C SER A 52 -19.08 48.30 -37.49
N GLU A 53 -20.02 48.60 -36.61
CA GLU A 53 -19.93 49.81 -35.81
C GLU A 53 -18.87 49.64 -34.67
N ILE A 54 -18.73 48.44 -34.11
CA ILE A 54 -17.63 48.14 -33.17
C ILE A 54 -16.29 48.21 -33.88
N GLU A 55 -16.14 47.69 -35.12
CA GLU A 55 -14.92 47.80 -35.93
C GLU A 55 -14.51 49.27 -36.11
N ARG A 56 -15.48 50.09 -36.43
CA ARG A 56 -15.24 51.54 -36.64
C ARG A 56 -14.78 52.28 -35.37
N GLN A 57 -15.36 51.94 -34.20
CA GLN A 57 -15.04 52.60 -32.93
C GLN A 57 -13.75 52.07 -32.30
N ALA A 58 -13.52 50.76 -32.32
CA ALA A 58 -12.39 50.09 -31.68
C ALA A 58 -11.17 49.97 -32.57
N GLY A 59 -11.29 50.19 -33.89
CA GLY A 59 -10.18 49.99 -34.86
C GLY A 59 -9.75 48.53 -34.95
N VAL A 60 -10.65 47.61 -34.75
CA VAL A 60 -10.46 46.16 -34.86
C VAL A 60 -11.12 45.61 -36.11
N THR A 61 -10.76 44.40 -36.53
CA THR A 61 -11.41 43.67 -37.65
C THR A 61 -11.91 42.34 -37.15
N PHE A 62 -13.21 42.03 -37.47
CA PHE A 62 -13.76 40.73 -37.17
C PHE A 62 -13.44 39.72 -38.26
N SER A 63 -12.91 38.59 -37.89
CA SER A 63 -12.62 37.42 -38.75
C SER A 63 -13.56 36.27 -38.36
N TYR A 64 -14.39 35.88 -39.30
CA TYR A 64 -15.36 34.78 -39.06
C TYR A 64 -15.74 34.13 -40.40
N GLU A 65 -16.26 32.90 -40.30
CA GLU A 65 -16.84 32.18 -41.43
C GLU A 65 -18.19 32.81 -41.79
N SER A 66 -18.45 33.08 -43.10
CA SER A 66 -19.68 33.78 -43.58
C SER A 66 -20.99 33.10 -43.16
N SER A 67 -20.96 31.79 -42.88
CA SER A 67 -22.10 31.02 -42.38
C SER A 67 -22.44 31.34 -40.93
N LEU A 68 -21.50 31.85 -40.13
CA LEU A 68 -21.64 32.04 -38.69
C LEU A 68 -22.71 33.05 -38.30
N LEU A 69 -22.87 34.09 -39.11
CA LEU A 69 -23.80 35.20 -38.86
C LEU A 69 -25.11 35.10 -39.69
N LYS A 70 -25.26 34.09 -40.55
CA LYS A 70 -26.51 33.85 -41.28
C LYS A 70 -27.60 33.39 -40.32
N GLU A 71 -28.82 33.96 -40.52
CA GLU A 71 -30.03 33.56 -39.78
C GLU A 71 -30.04 33.87 -38.27
N LEU A 72 -29.20 34.78 -37.81
CA LEU A 72 -29.27 35.24 -36.43
C LEU A 72 -30.37 36.28 -36.24
N PRO A 73 -31.08 36.27 -35.10
CA PRO A 73 -32.14 37.24 -34.83
C PRO A 73 -31.56 38.66 -34.68
N LYS A 74 -32.36 39.66 -35.06
CA LYS A 74 -32.03 41.08 -34.83
C LYS A 74 -31.90 41.36 -33.34
N ILE A 75 -30.99 42.28 -32.99
CA ILE A 75 -30.72 42.63 -31.59
C ILE A 75 -30.91 44.14 -31.37
N SER A 76 -31.37 44.46 -30.17
CA SER A 76 -31.29 45.81 -29.63
C SER A 76 -30.18 45.83 -28.59
N PHE A 77 -29.11 46.58 -28.88
CA PHE A 77 -27.90 46.57 -28.06
C PHE A 77 -27.49 48.01 -27.66
N GLN A 78 -27.29 48.17 -26.36
CA GLN A 78 -26.92 49.47 -25.77
C GLN A 78 -25.80 49.28 -24.75
N VAL A 79 -24.69 49.98 -24.99
CA VAL A 79 -23.54 50.06 -24.08
C VAL A 79 -23.03 51.53 -24.08
N LYS A 80 -22.51 51.96 -22.94
CA LYS A 80 -21.97 53.30 -22.76
C LYS A 80 -20.62 53.21 -22.07
N ASP A 81 -19.59 53.63 -22.78
CA ASP A 81 -18.21 53.70 -22.28
C ASP A 81 -17.70 52.38 -21.68
N GLU A 82 -17.98 51.26 -22.37
CA GLU A 82 -17.62 49.90 -21.94
C GLU A 82 -16.37 49.46 -22.69
N ALA A 83 -15.46 48.70 -22.04
CA ALA A 83 -14.30 48.15 -22.70
C ALA A 83 -14.67 47.16 -23.82
N LEU A 84 -13.92 47.10 -24.93
CA LEU A 84 -14.23 46.23 -26.05
C LEU A 84 -14.44 44.78 -25.64
N THR A 85 -13.58 44.23 -24.77
CA THR A 85 -13.65 42.85 -24.33
C THR A 85 -14.96 42.57 -23.55
N ASP A 86 -15.37 43.49 -22.67
CA ASP A 86 -16.59 43.40 -21.89
C ASP A 86 -17.81 43.58 -22.79
N CYS A 87 -17.78 44.56 -23.72
CA CYS A 87 -18.81 44.79 -24.73
C CYS A 87 -19.04 43.54 -25.60
N LEU A 88 -17.98 42.90 -26.10
CA LEU A 88 -18.08 41.68 -26.92
C LEU A 88 -18.64 40.51 -26.11
N THR A 89 -18.21 40.36 -24.87
CA THR A 89 -18.73 39.32 -24.00
C THR A 89 -20.22 39.42 -23.78
N ARG A 90 -20.71 40.64 -23.54
CA ARG A 90 -22.11 40.95 -23.34
C ARG A 90 -22.93 40.83 -24.66
N LEU A 91 -22.34 41.25 -25.79
CA LEU A 91 -22.96 41.14 -27.14
C LEU A 91 -23.20 39.67 -27.48
N PHE A 92 -22.22 38.80 -27.22
CA PHE A 92 -22.31 37.40 -27.62
C PHE A 92 -22.91 36.48 -26.53
N GLU A 93 -23.33 37.02 -25.37
CA GLU A 93 -24.00 36.24 -24.31
C GLU A 93 -25.27 35.56 -24.83
N SER A 94 -26.04 36.25 -25.69
CA SER A 94 -27.28 35.76 -26.28
C SER A 94 -27.09 34.94 -27.57
N TYR A 95 -25.86 34.84 -28.09
CA TYR A 95 -25.55 34.11 -29.32
C TYR A 95 -24.62 32.93 -29.11
N PRO A 96 -24.74 31.85 -29.88
CA PRO A 96 -23.84 30.70 -29.83
C PRO A 96 -22.47 31.01 -30.43
N ILE A 97 -21.87 32.14 -30.07
CA ILE A 97 -20.60 32.66 -30.61
C ILE A 97 -19.64 32.88 -29.48
N VAL A 98 -18.37 32.47 -29.67
CA VAL A 98 -17.23 32.82 -28.81
C VAL A 98 -16.30 33.71 -29.61
N HIS A 99 -15.69 34.68 -28.94
CA HIS A 99 -14.74 35.60 -29.51
C HIS A 99 -13.36 35.46 -28.89
N LYS A 100 -12.32 35.73 -29.65
CA LYS A 100 -10.95 35.83 -29.19
C LYS A 100 -10.33 37.08 -29.78
N VAL A 101 -9.93 38.02 -28.94
CA VAL A 101 -9.23 39.22 -29.37
C VAL A 101 -7.73 38.90 -29.47
N SER A 102 -7.13 39.17 -30.64
CA SER A 102 -5.70 38.95 -30.93
C SER A 102 -5.14 40.20 -31.62
N GLY A 103 -4.66 41.13 -30.85
CA GLY A 103 -4.25 42.45 -31.36
C GLY A 103 -5.45 43.21 -31.94
N LYS A 104 -5.39 43.61 -33.22
CA LYS A 104 -6.50 44.30 -33.93
C LYS A 104 -7.49 43.33 -34.61
N ILE A 105 -7.35 42.00 -34.42
CA ILE A 105 -8.22 41.03 -35.04
C ILE A 105 -9.09 40.39 -33.93
N VAL A 106 -10.39 40.39 -34.11
CA VAL A 106 -11.35 39.64 -33.29
C VAL A 106 -11.84 38.44 -34.06
N ILE A 107 -11.45 37.25 -33.63
CA ILE A 107 -11.86 35.98 -34.26
C ILE A 107 -13.14 35.51 -33.60
N LEU A 108 -14.19 35.32 -34.41
CA LEU A 108 -15.45 34.77 -33.97
C LEU A 108 -15.57 33.33 -34.44
N LYS A 109 -15.95 32.44 -33.48
CA LYS A 109 -16.24 31.04 -33.76
C LYS A 109 -17.58 30.64 -33.16
N ARG A 110 -18.24 29.64 -33.76
CA ARG A 110 -19.46 29.08 -33.18
C ARG A 110 -19.11 28.41 -31.87
N ARG A 111 -19.85 28.75 -30.82
CA ARG A 111 -19.75 28.02 -29.53
C ARG A 111 -20.14 26.57 -29.79
N GLN A 112 -19.19 25.66 -29.79
CA GLN A 112 -19.48 24.24 -29.93
C GLN A 112 -20.20 23.79 -28.66
N ARG A 113 -21.49 23.48 -28.79
CA ARG A 113 -22.21 22.77 -27.73
C ARG A 113 -21.47 21.44 -27.49
N GLN A 114 -21.25 21.07 -26.26
CA GLN A 114 -20.67 19.79 -25.91
C GLN A 114 -21.69 18.95 -25.19
N VAL A 115 -21.71 17.65 -25.46
CA VAL A 115 -22.55 16.64 -24.78
C VAL A 115 -21.65 15.74 -23.97
N THR A 116 -22.12 15.38 -22.79
CA THR A 116 -21.39 14.47 -21.88
C THR A 116 -22.12 13.15 -21.76
N ILE A 117 -21.44 12.06 -22.10
CA ILE A 117 -21.93 10.69 -21.87
C ILE A 117 -21.20 10.17 -20.65
N SER A 118 -21.94 9.77 -19.63
CA SER A 118 -21.39 9.23 -18.39
C SER A 118 -22.16 8.01 -17.93
N GLY A 119 -21.58 7.20 -17.06
CA GLY A 119 -22.23 6.03 -16.51
C GLY A 119 -21.24 5.06 -15.90
N PHE A 120 -21.69 3.83 -15.71
CA PHE A 120 -20.86 2.78 -15.12
C PHE A 120 -20.59 1.67 -16.12
N VAL A 121 -19.36 1.12 -16.08
CA VAL A 121 -19.03 -0.12 -16.79
C VAL A 121 -19.02 -1.25 -15.75
N ARG A 122 -19.78 -2.32 -16.01
CA ARG A 122 -20.00 -3.43 -15.08
C ARG A 122 -19.83 -4.77 -15.77
N ASP A 123 -19.53 -5.78 -14.96
CA ASP A 123 -19.61 -7.18 -15.38
C ASP A 123 -21.07 -7.60 -15.55
N GLN A 124 -21.41 -8.15 -16.71
CA GLN A 124 -22.76 -8.64 -16.98
C GLN A 124 -23.18 -9.81 -16.07
N ALA A 125 -22.25 -10.67 -15.69
CA ALA A 125 -22.56 -11.85 -14.87
C ALA A 125 -22.76 -11.54 -13.39
N SER A 126 -22.01 -10.58 -12.84
CA SER A 126 -22.00 -10.27 -11.41
C SER A 126 -22.59 -8.90 -11.05
N SER A 127 -22.72 -7.99 -12.02
CA SER A 127 -22.98 -6.54 -11.86
C SER A 127 -21.86 -5.81 -11.09
N GLU A 128 -20.71 -6.41 -10.91
CA GLU A 128 -19.55 -5.81 -10.29
C GLU A 128 -18.96 -4.70 -11.17
N SER A 129 -18.51 -3.60 -10.56
CA SER A 129 -17.94 -2.47 -11.29
C SER A 129 -16.60 -2.83 -11.92
N LEU A 130 -16.38 -2.52 -13.20
CA LEU A 130 -15.10 -2.75 -13.90
C LEU A 130 -14.21 -1.51 -13.78
N ILE A 131 -13.11 -1.62 -13.04
CA ILE A 131 -12.14 -0.55 -12.80
C ILE A 131 -11.17 -0.48 -13.96
N GLY A 132 -10.88 0.73 -14.47
CA GLY A 132 -9.95 0.91 -15.58
C GLY A 132 -10.49 0.45 -16.95
N ALA A 133 -11.79 0.12 -17.06
CA ALA A 133 -12.41 -0.17 -18.35
C ALA A 133 -12.32 1.05 -19.27
N SER A 134 -11.96 0.84 -20.52
CA SER A 134 -11.80 1.91 -21.52
C SER A 134 -13.11 2.17 -22.25
N VAL A 135 -13.53 3.44 -22.30
CA VAL A 135 -14.67 3.90 -23.12
C VAL A 135 -14.18 5.02 -24.00
N TYR A 136 -14.26 4.86 -25.32
CA TYR A 136 -13.77 5.87 -26.26
C TYR A 136 -14.67 6.02 -27.48
N GLU A 137 -14.61 7.19 -28.07
CA GLU A 137 -15.27 7.49 -29.33
C GLU A 137 -14.34 7.11 -30.50
N VAL A 138 -14.88 6.36 -31.45
CA VAL A 138 -14.10 5.67 -32.48
C VAL A 138 -13.48 6.65 -33.48
N ALA A 139 -14.20 7.71 -33.90
CA ALA A 139 -13.74 8.66 -34.92
C ALA A 139 -12.69 9.62 -34.36
N SER A 140 -12.96 10.23 -33.19
CA SER A 140 -12.05 11.20 -32.58
C SER A 140 -10.95 10.55 -31.74
N ARG A 141 -11.08 9.25 -31.42
CA ARG A 141 -10.21 8.49 -30.50
C ARG A 141 -10.13 9.10 -29.09
N LYS A 142 -11.05 10.00 -28.74
CA LYS A 142 -11.14 10.54 -27.39
C LYS A 142 -11.80 9.53 -26.49
N GLY A 143 -11.25 9.30 -25.30
CA GLY A 143 -11.75 8.31 -24.37
C GLY A 143 -11.49 8.66 -22.92
N SER A 144 -12.16 7.90 -22.05
CA SER A 144 -12.03 7.93 -20.60
C SER A 144 -11.91 6.50 -20.09
N ALA A 145 -11.05 6.27 -19.12
CA ALA A 145 -11.05 5.04 -18.35
C ALA A 145 -11.98 5.17 -17.15
N THR A 146 -12.62 4.08 -16.74
CA THR A 146 -13.44 4.10 -15.54
C THR A 146 -12.57 4.28 -14.28
N ASN A 147 -13.08 5.04 -13.33
CA ASN A 147 -12.44 5.22 -12.04
C ASN A 147 -12.51 3.94 -11.17
N SER A 148 -11.99 3.99 -9.94
CA SER A 148 -11.99 2.84 -8.99
C SER A 148 -13.40 2.33 -8.61
N TYR A 149 -14.46 2.94 -9.12
CA TYR A 149 -15.86 2.56 -8.89
C TYR A 149 -16.60 2.20 -10.18
N GLY A 150 -15.87 2.10 -11.29
CA GLY A 150 -16.44 1.78 -12.59
C GLY A 150 -17.14 2.93 -13.28
N PHE A 151 -17.07 4.17 -12.75
CA PHE A 151 -17.67 5.35 -13.36
C PHE A 151 -16.77 5.95 -14.44
N PHE A 152 -17.37 6.32 -15.58
CA PHE A 152 -16.71 7.10 -16.64
C PHE A 152 -17.52 8.34 -16.98
N SER A 153 -16.84 9.35 -17.49
CA SER A 153 -17.45 10.56 -18.04
C SER A 153 -16.64 11.00 -19.27
N LEU A 154 -17.32 11.19 -20.39
CA LEU A 154 -16.72 11.53 -21.68
C LEU A 154 -17.53 12.65 -22.34
N THR A 155 -16.89 13.82 -22.51
CA THR A 155 -17.51 15.00 -23.12
C THR A 155 -17.04 15.10 -24.57
N LEU A 156 -17.98 15.18 -25.51
CA LEU A 156 -17.77 15.15 -26.96
C LEU A 156 -18.60 16.26 -27.67
N PRO A 157 -18.24 16.65 -28.89
CA PRO A 157 -19.12 17.45 -29.73
C PRO A 157 -20.46 16.71 -29.98
N PRO A 158 -21.57 17.42 -30.13
CA PRO A 158 -22.85 16.79 -30.49
C PRO A 158 -22.80 16.21 -31.91
N GLY A 159 -23.65 15.24 -32.20
CA GLY A 159 -23.77 14.62 -33.52
C GLY A 159 -23.78 13.12 -33.47
N ASN A 160 -23.30 12.48 -34.54
CA ASN A 160 -23.22 11.03 -34.62
C ASN A 160 -21.99 10.53 -33.82
N ILE A 161 -22.23 9.82 -32.71
CA ILE A 161 -21.18 9.35 -31.79
C ILE A 161 -21.20 7.83 -31.78
N ARG A 162 -20.03 7.23 -32.05
CA ARG A 162 -19.81 5.80 -31.92
C ARG A 162 -18.87 5.53 -30.75
N LEU A 163 -19.42 5.04 -29.63
CA LEU A 163 -18.64 4.62 -28.51
C LEU A 163 -18.22 3.16 -28.59
N HIS A 164 -17.04 2.86 -28.16
CA HIS A 164 -16.52 1.52 -27.97
C HIS A 164 -16.06 1.35 -26.53
N ALA A 165 -16.55 0.28 -25.87
CA ALA A 165 -16.20 -0.04 -24.50
C ALA A 165 -15.52 -1.41 -24.44
N SER A 166 -14.49 -1.51 -23.62
CA SER A 166 -13.68 -2.72 -23.50
C SER A 166 -12.96 -2.84 -22.16
N TYR A 167 -12.74 -4.08 -21.76
CA TYR A 167 -12.00 -4.44 -20.56
C TYR A 167 -11.30 -5.79 -20.74
N ILE A 168 -10.17 -5.99 -20.05
CA ILE A 168 -9.36 -7.21 -20.14
C ILE A 168 -10.15 -8.43 -19.67
N GLY A 169 -10.28 -9.45 -20.53
CA GLY A 169 -11.01 -10.68 -20.23
C GLY A 169 -12.50 -10.61 -20.51
N TYR A 170 -12.97 -9.52 -21.16
CA TYR A 170 -14.35 -9.29 -21.51
C TYR A 170 -14.51 -9.08 -23.03
N GLU A 171 -15.69 -9.39 -23.55
CA GLU A 171 -16.07 -9.05 -24.91
C GLU A 171 -16.29 -7.54 -25.00
N SER A 172 -15.72 -6.89 -26.00
CA SER A 172 -15.94 -5.48 -26.24
C SER A 172 -17.30 -5.21 -26.85
N CYS A 173 -17.89 -4.06 -26.58
CA CYS A 173 -19.16 -3.65 -27.15
C CYS A 173 -19.10 -2.24 -27.74
N SER A 174 -19.99 -1.95 -28.69
CA SER A 174 -20.08 -0.65 -29.34
C SER A 174 -21.50 -0.12 -29.27
N PHE A 175 -21.62 1.19 -29.06
CA PHE A 175 -22.89 1.91 -28.99
C PHE A 175 -22.89 3.03 -30.06
N ASN A 176 -23.95 3.14 -30.83
CA ASN A 176 -24.12 4.17 -31.86
C ASN A 176 -25.23 5.12 -31.43
N PHE A 177 -24.91 6.40 -31.37
CA PHE A 177 -25.87 7.48 -31.14
C PHE A 177 -25.97 8.29 -32.42
N THR A 178 -27.20 8.51 -32.90
CA THR A 178 -27.50 9.38 -33.98
C THR A 178 -27.94 10.73 -33.43
N GLU A 179 -27.35 11.82 -33.93
CA GLU A 179 -27.68 13.21 -33.58
C GLU A 179 -27.81 13.49 -32.09
N LEU A 180 -26.86 12.97 -31.31
CA LEU A 180 -26.84 13.20 -29.84
C LEU A 180 -26.58 14.69 -29.56
N ASP A 181 -27.56 15.36 -28.92
CA ASP A 181 -27.53 16.81 -28.64
C ASP A 181 -27.62 17.17 -27.17
N ARG A 182 -27.76 16.15 -26.27
CA ARG A 182 -27.91 16.30 -24.82
C ARG A 182 -27.06 15.34 -24.02
N ASP A 183 -26.78 15.74 -22.80
CA ASP A 183 -26.07 14.89 -21.83
C ASP A 183 -26.86 13.59 -21.58
N THR A 184 -26.15 12.45 -21.59
CA THR A 184 -26.76 11.12 -21.55
C THR A 184 -26.08 10.23 -20.54
N ILE A 185 -26.87 9.41 -19.83
CA ILE A 185 -26.34 8.37 -18.94
C ILE A 185 -26.35 7.04 -19.69
N LEU A 186 -25.23 6.36 -19.78
CA LEU A 186 -25.04 5.07 -20.42
C LEU A 186 -24.37 4.09 -19.45
N ASN A 187 -25.15 3.15 -18.91
CA ASN A 187 -24.59 2.03 -18.15
C ASN A 187 -24.23 0.90 -19.10
N ILE A 188 -22.98 0.46 -19.05
CA ILE A 188 -22.40 -0.53 -19.96
C ILE A 188 -22.21 -1.83 -19.19
N GLU A 189 -22.76 -2.92 -19.67
CA GLU A 189 -22.51 -4.27 -19.17
C GLU A 189 -21.62 -5.03 -20.17
N LEU A 190 -20.43 -5.44 -19.73
CA LEU A 190 -19.51 -6.24 -20.54
C LEU A 190 -19.65 -7.72 -20.15
N ARG A 191 -19.70 -8.59 -21.17
CA ARG A 191 -19.78 -10.04 -20.98
C ARG A 191 -18.39 -10.61 -20.74
N PRO A 192 -18.16 -11.41 -19.66
CA PRO A 192 -16.92 -12.15 -19.51
C PRO A 192 -16.69 -13.07 -20.72
N ASN A 193 -15.50 -13.02 -21.29
CA ASN A 193 -15.16 -13.93 -22.37
C ASN A 193 -14.81 -15.30 -21.80
N ALA A 194 -15.76 -16.24 -21.85
CA ALA A 194 -15.62 -17.59 -21.32
C ALA A 194 -14.71 -18.48 -22.19
N ARG A 195 -14.52 -18.15 -23.46
CA ARG A 195 -13.61 -18.87 -24.36
C ARG A 195 -12.20 -18.33 -24.14
N LEU A 196 -11.32 -19.21 -23.70
CA LEU A 196 -9.86 -19.03 -23.68
C LEU A 196 -9.25 -19.10 -25.10
N GLU A 197 -10.08 -18.93 -26.12
CA GLU A 197 -9.56 -18.66 -27.46
C GLU A 197 -8.78 -17.36 -27.38
N GLU A 198 -7.69 -17.31 -28.08
CA GLU A 198 -6.85 -16.18 -28.39
C GLU A 198 -7.74 -14.98 -28.59
N VAL A 199 -8.03 -14.28 -27.46
CA VAL A 199 -8.72 -13.01 -27.54
C VAL A 199 -7.77 -12.14 -28.31
N VAL A 200 -8.02 -11.98 -29.58
CA VAL A 200 -7.55 -10.84 -30.35
C VAL A 200 -8.24 -9.63 -29.73
N VAL A 201 -7.84 -9.31 -28.50
CA VAL A 201 -8.09 -8.00 -27.93
C VAL A 201 -7.39 -7.07 -28.89
N THR A 202 -8.21 -6.33 -29.61
CA THR A 202 -7.68 -5.34 -30.54
C THR A 202 -6.67 -4.54 -29.80
N ALA A 203 -5.47 -4.54 -30.32
CA ALA A 203 -4.26 -4.02 -29.72
C ALA A 203 -4.34 -2.60 -29.19
N SER A 204 -5.36 -1.87 -29.53
CA SER A 204 -5.56 -0.46 -29.16
C SER A 204 -5.84 -0.24 -27.66
N GLU A 205 -6.14 -1.28 -26.87
CA GLU A 205 -6.70 -1.12 -25.54
C GLU A 205 -5.75 -1.52 -24.42
N ARG A 206 -4.99 -2.62 -24.55
CA ARG A 206 -3.94 -3.01 -23.58
C ARG A 206 -2.69 -2.16 -23.69
N ASP A 207 -2.35 -1.74 -24.91
CA ASP A 207 -1.18 -0.91 -25.19
C ASP A 207 -1.25 0.48 -24.56
N ARG A 208 -2.46 0.91 -24.15
CA ARG A 208 -2.69 2.25 -23.59
C ARG A 208 -2.28 2.37 -22.12
N LEU A 209 -2.24 1.29 -21.33
CA LEU A 209 -2.01 1.41 -19.89
C LEU A 209 -0.57 1.77 -19.54
N SER A 210 0.46 1.16 -20.14
CA SER A 210 1.85 1.49 -19.83
C SER A 210 2.34 2.74 -20.55
N VAL A 211 2.16 2.84 -21.88
CA VAL A 211 2.61 3.97 -22.69
C VAL A 211 1.73 5.21 -22.51
N ASN A 212 0.43 5.03 -22.40
CA ASN A 212 -0.56 6.14 -22.34
C ASN A 212 -0.92 6.62 -20.93
N ASN A 213 -0.62 5.88 -19.87
CA ASN A 213 -0.82 6.36 -18.51
C ASN A 213 0.14 7.52 -18.22
N THR A 214 -0.35 8.61 -17.62
CA THR A 214 0.47 9.76 -17.24
C THR A 214 1.37 9.46 -16.04
N LEU A 215 0.86 8.66 -15.09
CA LEU A 215 1.59 8.33 -13.89
C LEU A 215 2.72 7.33 -14.19
N MET A 216 3.88 7.58 -13.60
CA MET A 216 5.07 6.76 -13.73
C MET A 216 5.20 5.78 -12.57
N GLY A 217 5.82 4.61 -12.79
CA GLY A 217 6.07 3.62 -11.74
C GLY A 217 4.80 3.03 -11.14
N THR A 218 3.73 2.94 -11.92
CA THR A 218 2.45 2.37 -11.50
C THR A 218 2.26 0.98 -12.08
N MET A 219 1.75 0.05 -11.26
CA MET A 219 1.41 -1.31 -11.67
C MET A 219 0.05 -1.69 -11.11
N GLU A 220 -0.76 -2.34 -11.93
CA GLU A 220 -2.04 -2.92 -11.51
C GLU A 220 -1.92 -4.45 -11.51
N PHE A 221 -2.46 -5.10 -10.47
CA PHE A 221 -2.50 -6.55 -10.36
C PHE A 221 -3.93 -7.01 -10.15
N SER A 222 -4.43 -7.79 -11.09
CA SER A 222 -5.71 -8.50 -10.94
C SER A 222 -5.55 -9.73 -10.04
N GLN A 223 -6.65 -10.22 -9.47
CA GLN A 223 -6.69 -11.49 -8.75
C GLN A 223 -6.06 -12.64 -9.55
N LYS A 224 -6.31 -12.68 -10.87
CA LYS A 224 -5.76 -13.68 -11.77
C LYS A 224 -4.23 -13.63 -11.83
N THR A 225 -3.65 -12.43 -11.93
CA THR A 225 -2.19 -12.25 -11.96
C THR A 225 -1.56 -12.69 -10.64
N ILE A 226 -2.19 -12.37 -9.51
CA ILE A 226 -1.72 -12.79 -8.18
C ILE A 226 -1.73 -14.31 -8.06
N LYS A 227 -2.81 -14.98 -8.50
CA LYS A 227 -2.94 -16.43 -8.46
C LYS A 227 -2.06 -17.19 -9.47
N ALA A 228 -1.55 -16.51 -10.49
CA ALA A 228 -0.62 -17.07 -11.48
C ALA A 228 0.84 -17.05 -11.01
N THR A 229 1.16 -16.48 -9.85
CA THR A 229 2.51 -16.60 -9.25
C THR A 229 2.63 -17.90 -8.46
N PRO A 230 3.83 -18.56 -8.42
CA PRO A 230 4.03 -19.75 -7.61
C PRO A 230 3.67 -19.52 -6.14
N THR A 231 3.04 -20.51 -5.54
CA THR A 231 2.50 -20.42 -4.19
C THR A 231 3.51 -20.90 -3.15
N LEU A 232 3.45 -20.31 -1.96
CA LEU A 232 4.15 -20.81 -0.78
C LEU A 232 3.13 -21.57 0.09
N PHE A 233 3.42 -22.83 0.43
CA PHE A 233 2.51 -23.73 1.15
C PHE A 233 1.12 -23.88 0.52
N GLY A 234 1.02 -23.66 -0.81
CA GLY A 234 -0.23 -23.76 -1.55
C GLY A 234 -1.09 -22.49 -1.51
N GLU A 235 -0.58 -21.38 -0.98
CA GLU A 235 -1.25 -20.08 -0.95
C GLU A 235 -0.58 -19.04 -1.85
N SER A 236 -1.38 -18.32 -2.63
CA SER A 236 -0.93 -17.14 -3.36
C SER A 236 -0.82 -15.95 -2.39
N ASP A 237 0.19 -15.10 -2.58
CA ASP A 237 0.46 -13.98 -1.67
C ASP A 237 0.74 -12.69 -2.45
N ILE A 238 0.02 -11.62 -2.06
CA ILE A 238 0.11 -10.32 -2.72
C ILE A 238 1.46 -9.66 -2.46
N VAL A 239 1.92 -9.64 -1.22
CA VAL A 239 3.19 -8.99 -0.87
C VAL A 239 4.35 -9.72 -1.54
N LYS A 240 4.31 -11.06 -1.60
CA LYS A 240 5.28 -11.86 -2.35
C LYS A 240 5.27 -11.54 -3.85
N THR A 241 4.08 -11.35 -4.43
CA THR A 241 3.94 -10.94 -5.84
C THR A 241 4.55 -9.55 -6.07
N LEU A 242 4.31 -8.59 -5.18
CA LEU A 242 4.92 -7.25 -5.26
C LEU A 242 6.44 -7.31 -5.10
N GLN A 243 6.96 -8.20 -4.27
CA GLN A 243 8.40 -8.42 -4.12
C GLN A 243 9.09 -8.90 -5.41
N LEU A 244 8.36 -9.48 -6.36
CA LEU A 244 8.88 -9.91 -7.67
C LEU A 244 8.93 -8.79 -8.72
N THR A 245 8.57 -7.55 -8.34
CA THR A 245 8.61 -6.40 -9.25
C THR A 245 9.93 -5.63 -9.14
N PRO A 246 10.36 -4.90 -10.20
CA PRO A 246 11.55 -4.07 -10.11
C PRO A 246 11.37 -2.89 -9.15
N GLY A 247 12.46 -2.44 -8.53
CA GLY A 247 12.46 -1.35 -7.54
C GLY A 247 11.97 -1.75 -6.15
N VAL A 248 11.63 -3.01 -5.93
CA VAL A 248 11.14 -3.55 -4.65
C VAL A 248 12.13 -4.55 -4.09
N ALA A 249 12.75 -4.24 -2.95
CA ALA A 249 13.58 -5.21 -2.24
C ALA A 249 12.70 -6.03 -1.29
N SER A 250 12.95 -7.34 -1.24
CA SER A 250 12.43 -8.22 -0.20
C SER A 250 13.30 -8.08 1.04
N GLY A 251 12.71 -8.20 2.21
CA GLY A 251 13.45 -8.33 3.45
C GLY A 251 14.28 -9.62 3.51
N THR A 252 14.49 -10.10 4.70
CA THR A 252 15.11 -11.40 4.97
C THR A 252 14.17 -12.52 4.49
N GLU A 253 14.72 -13.66 4.10
CA GLU A 253 13.95 -14.82 3.62
C GLU A 253 12.87 -15.24 4.63
N GLY A 254 11.69 -15.55 4.12
CA GLY A 254 10.55 -15.93 4.98
C GLY A 254 9.82 -14.76 5.63
N LEU A 255 10.32 -13.53 5.49
CA LEU A 255 9.70 -12.33 6.03
C LEU A 255 9.05 -11.50 4.91
N ALA A 256 7.90 -10.91 5.19
CA ALA A 256 7.15 -10.13 4.19
C ALA A 256 7.48 -8.63 4.22
N GLY A 257 8.73 -8.25 4.38
CA GLY A 257 9.16 -6.86 4.24
C GLY A 257 8.97 -6.36 2.80
N LEU A 258 8.52 -5.14 2.63
CA LEU A 258 8.45 -4.45 1.35
C LEU A 258 9.26 -3.15 1.45
N TYR A 259 10.34 -3.08 0.70
CA TYR A 259 11.25 -1.94 0.69
C TYR A 259 11.32 -1.38 -0.72
N VAL A 260 10.66 -0.23 -0.93
CA VAL A 260 10.48 0.34 -2.27
C VAL A 260 11.43 1.51 -2.48
N ARG A 261 12.29 1.40 -3.51
CA ARG A 261 13.23 2.46 -3.89
C ARG A 261 14.01 3.00 -2.68
N GLY A 262 14.54 2.08 -1.86
CA GLY A 262 15.38 2.39 -0.69
C GLY A 262 14.66 3.05 0.49
N GLY A 263 13.34 3.06 0.50
CA GLY A 263 12.57 3.44 1.68
C GLY A 263 12.38 2.26 2.63
N ASP A 264 12.12 2.57 3.89
CA ASP A 264 11.87 1.59 4.93
C ASP A 264 10.45 1.00 4.83
N GLN A 265 10.17 -0.09 5.55
CA GLN A 265 8.89 -0.80 5.47
C GLN A 265 7.71 0.10 5.84
N ASP A 266 7.85 0.94 6.85
CA ASP A 266 6.85 1.88 7.32
C ASP A 266 6.61 3.06 6.35
N GLY A 267 7.52 3.26 5.39
CA GLY A 267 7.36 4.21 4.30
C GLY A 267 6.33 3.79 3.24
N ASN A 268 5.73 2.61 3.33
CA ASN A 268 4.72 2.13 2.38
C ASN A 268 3.32 2.27 2.98
N LEU A 269 2.40 2.82 2.21
CA LEU A 269 0.98 2.92 2.56
C LEU A 269 0.23 1.71 2.02
N PHE A 270 -0.25 0.85 2.89
CA PHE A 270 -1.16 -0.23 2.53
C PHE A 270 -2.59 0.15 2.88
N LEU A 271 -3.49 0.02 1.92
CA LEU A 271 -4.90 0.32 2.08
C LEU A 271 -5.76 -0.89 1.70
N ILE A 272 -6.84 -1.13 2.43
CA ILE A 272 -7.96 -1.99 2.02
C ILE A 272 -9.20 -1.12 1.93
N ASP A 273 -9.77 -1.00 0.73
CA ASP A 273 -10.93 -0.13 0.43
C ASP A 273 -10.75 1.31 0.96
N GLY A 274 -9.50 1.83 0.92
CA GLY A 274 -9.12 3.17 1.37
C GLY A 274 -8.83 3.31 2.87
N ASN A 275 -8.76 2.21 3.63
CA ASN A 275 -8.48 2.20 5.07
C ASN A 275 -7.05 1.70 5.34
N PRO A 276 -6.21 2.37 6.16
CA PRO A 276 -4.83 1.97 6.38
C PRO A 276 -4.71 0.66 7.17
N VAL A 277 -3.80 -0.20 6.70
CA VAL A 277 -3.39 -1.46 7.33
C VAL A 277 -2.02 -1.27 7.95
N TYR A 278 -1.89 -1.50 9.25
CA TYR A 278 -0.63 -1.33 9.98
C TYR A 278 0.22 -2.60 10.01
N GLN A 279 -0.41 -3.73 10.23
CA GLN A 279 0.27 -5.04 10.16
C GLN A 279 -0.19 -5.79 8.93
N ILE A 280 0.76 -5.99 8.02
CA ILE A 280 0.49 -6.60 6.71
C ILE A 280 0.84 -8.10 6.66
N ASN A 281 1.25 -8.69 7.79
CA ASN A 281 1.88 -10.00 7.82
C ASN A 281 1.33 -10.92 8.89
N HIS A 282 1.29 -12.21 8.56
CA HIS A 282 1.11 -13.34 9.48
C HIS A 282 2.40 -14.18 9.57
N VAL A 283 2.52 -15.01 10.61
CA VAL A 283 3.64 -15.94 10.82
C VAL A 283 5.01 -15.23 10.72
N GLY A 284 5.15 -14.06 11.37
CA GLY A 284 6.40 -13.31 11.28
C GLY A 284 6.75 -12.82 9.86
N GLY A 285 5.83 -12.91 8.91
CA GLY A 285 6.02 -12.43 7.53
C GLY A 285 6.04 -13.51 6.45
N LEU A 286 5.76 -14.75 6.78
CA LEU A 286 5.62 -15.83 5.79
C LEU A 286 4.41 -15.63 4.88
N PHE A 287 3.31 -15.09 5.41
CA PHE A 287 2.08 -14.79 4.67
C PHE A 287 1.67 -13.34 4.86
N SER A 288 1.03 -12.77 3.85
CA SER A 288 0.42 -11.46 3.98
C SER A 288 -0.98 -11.56 4.62
N ALA A 289 -1.38 -10.46 5.25
CA ALA A 289 -2.72 -10.27 5.81
C ALA A 289 -3.81 -10.13 4.74
N PHE A 290 -3.44 -10.08 3.46
CA PHE A 290 -4.36 -9.91 2.35
C PHE A 290 -4.83 -11.26 1.83
N ASN A 291 -6.11 -11.59 2.05
CA ASN A 291 -6.70 -12.81 1.53
C ASN A 291 -7.00 -12.68 0.02
N PRO A 292 -6.31 -13.45 -0.87
CA PRO A 292 -6.50 -13.33 -2.33
C PRO A 292 -7.93 -13.64 -2.79
N GLU A 293 -8.73 -14.40 -2.02
CA GLU A 293 -10.12 -14.69 -2.38
C GLU A 293 -11.06 -13.50 -2.18
N ALA A 294 -10.70 -12.58 -1.27
CA ALA A 294 -11.46 -11.36 -1.02
C ALA A 294 -11.13 -10.22 -1.99
N ILE A 295 -10.00 -10.33 -2.72
CA ILE A 295 -9.45 -9.22 -3.48
C ILE A 295 -9.89 -9.30 -4.94
N ARG A 296 -10.23 -8.14 -5.51
CA ARG A 296 -10.52 -7.96 -6.92
C ARG A 296 -9.28 -7.54 -7.70
N ASN A 297 -8.67 -6.43 -7.31
CA ASN A 297 -7.44 -5.89 -7.86
C ASN A 297 -6.68 -5.06 -6.82
N LEU A 298 -5.46 -4.71 -7.14
CA LEU A 298 -4.67 -3.75 -6.38
C LEU A 298 -3.92 -2.81 -7.31
N ASP A 299 -3.78 -1.57 -6.86
CA ASP A 299 -2.97 -0.55 -7.49
C ASP A 299 -1.69 -0.34 -6.69
N PHE A 300 -0.55 -0.44 -7.36
CA PHE A 300 0.76 -0.25 -6.76
C PHE A 300 1.48 0.95 -7.37
N PHE A 301 1.81 1.95 -6.54
CA PHE A 301 2.50 3.17 -6.94
C PHE A 301 3.90 3.22 -6.31
N LYS A 302 4.95 3.31 -7.13
CA LYS A 302 6.36 3.46 -6.71
C LYS A 302 6.89 4.89 -6.98
N ALA A 303 6.20 5.63 -7.86
CA ALA A 303 6.44 7.01 -8.23
C ALA A 303 5.14 7.64 -8.75
N GLY A 304 5.17 8.92 -9.08
CA GLY A 304 4.02 9.59 -9.69
C GLY A 304 2.75 9.46 -8.84
N PHE A 305 2.88 9.58 -7.52
CA PHE A 305 1.77 9.36 -6.59
C PHE A 305 0.64 10.35 -6.83
N PRO A 306 -0.63 9.90 -6.97
CA PRO A 306 -1.79 10.79 -6.96
C PRO A 306 -1.85 11.63 -5.68
N ALA A 307 -2.29 12.89 -5.78
CA ALA A 307 -2.32 13.81 -4.63
C ALA A 307 -3.27 13.36 -3.50
N ARG A 308 -4.24 12.48 -3.81
CA ARG A 308 -5.14 11.90 -2.81
C ARG A 308 -4.45 11.02 -1.77
N TYR A 309 -3.26 10.49 -2.04
CA TYR A 309 -2.51 9.68 -1.09
C TYR A 309 -1.47 10.50 -0.34
N GLY A 310 -1.30 10.30 0.95
CA GLY A 310 -0.31 10.95 1.79
C GLY A 310 0.06 10.12 3.01
N GLY A 311 0.94 10.66 3.85
CA GLY A 311 1.31 10.05 5.14
C GLY A 311 2.36 8.95 5.06
N ARG A 312 2.96 8.69 3.88
CA ARG A 312 4.06 7.71 3.69
C ARG A 312 5.04 8.20 2.63
N LEU A 313 6.29 7.68 2.65
CA LEU A 313 7.40 8.19 1.85
C LEU A 313 7.75 7.40 0.58
N SER A 314 7.32 6.13 0.47
CA SER A 314 7.97 5.21 -0.49
C SER A 314 7.05 4.62 -1.52
N SER A 315 5.89 4.10 -1.12
CA SER A 315 4.94 3.52 -2.05
C SER A 315 3.51 3.55 -1.50
N VAL A 316 2.57 3.32 -2.41
CA VAL A 316 1.16 3.10 -2.05
C VAL A 316 0.71 1.78 -2.67
N VAL A 317 0.10 0.94 -1.86
CA VAL A 317 -0.57 -0.30 -2.25
C VAL A 317 -2.04 -0.16 -1.88
N ASP A 318 -2.88 0.14 -2.86
CA ASP A 318 -4.33 0.30 -2.66
C ASP A 318 -5.06 -0.95 -3.12
N VAL A 319 -5.58 -1.71 -2.16
CA VAL A 319 -6.25 -2.99 -2.38
C VAL A 319 -7.74 -2.80 -2.38
N HIS A 320 -8.37 -3.21 -3.48
CA HIS A 320 -9.82 -3.17 -3.66
C HIS A 320 -10.41 -4.55 -3.47
N THR A 321 -11.32 -4.70 -2.51
CA THR A 321 -12.01 -5.96 -2.28
C THR A 321 -13.17 -6.13 -3.27
N LYS A 322 -13.58 -7.39 -3.49
CA LYS A 322 -14.75 -7.73 -4.33
C LYS A 322 -16.01 -7.07 -3.81
N GLU A 323 -16.89 -6.67 -4.72
CA GLU A 323 -18.18 -6.04 -4.36
C GLU A 323 -19.28 -7.08 -4.05
N GLY A 324 -19.05 -8.33 -4.44
CA GLY A 324 -20.03 -9.42 -4.36
C GLY A 324 -20.95 -9.49 -5.59
N ASN A 325 -21.39 -10.70 -5.92
CA ASN A 325 -22.26 -10.93 -7.06
C ASN A 325 -23.71 -10.53 -6.72
N MET A 326 -24.31 -9.64 -7.54
CA MET A 326 -25.71 -9.18 -7.35
C MET A 326 -26.75 -10.08 -8.01
N LYS A 327 -26.32 -11.09 -8.79
CA LYS A 327 -27.22 -11.92 -9.62
C LYS A 327 -27.31 -13.36 -9.14
N GLU A 328 -26.16 -13.97 -8.79
CA GLU A 328 -26.06 -15.40 -8.46
C GLU A 328 -25.12 -15.63 -7.27
N TYR A 329 -25.27 -16.78 -6.62
CA TYR A 329 -24.39 -17.20 -5.54
C TYR A 329 -23.19 -17.94 -6.11
N HIS A 330 -22.00 -17.53 -5.68
CA HIS A 330 -20.75 -18.17 -6.01
C HIS A 330 -19.92 -18.37 -4.75
N GLY A 331 -19.08 -19.37 -4.77
CA GLY A 331 -18.19 -19.62 -3.65
C GLY A 331 -16.97 -20.42 -4.05
N SER A 332 -15.99 -20.40 -3.17
CA SER A 332 -14.81 -21.25 -3.26
C SER A 332 -14.40 -21.76 -1.89
N ALA A 333 -13.98 -23.02 -1.83
CA ALA A 333 -13.36 -23.61 -0.67
C ALA A 333 -11.99 -24.14 -1.07
N THR A 334 -10.95 -23.70 -0.36
CA THR A 334 -9.57 -24.13 -0.58
C THR A 334 -9.04 -24.81 0.67
N ILE A 335 -8.42 -25.95 0.50
CA ILE A 335 -7.68 -26.67 1.54
C ILE A 335 -6.22 -26.75 1.08
N GLY A 336 -5.34 -26.10 1.82
CA GLY A 336 -3.89 -26.15 1.63
C GLY A 336 -3.20 -26.93 2.74
N LEU A 337 -1.88 -27.02 2.65
CA LEU A 337 -1.07 -27.77 3.60
C LEU A 337 -1.19 -27.23 5.04
N ILE A 338 -1.21 -25.91 5.19
CA ILE A 338 -1.18 -25.28 6.52
C ILE A 338 -2.36 -24.37 6.82
N SER A 339 -3.24 -24.14 5.84
CA SER A 339 -4.37 -23.22 5.98
C SER A 339 -5.55 -23.64 5.11
N GLY A 340 -6.73 -23.14 5.44
CA GLY A 340 -7.93 -23.23 4.65
C GLY A 340 -8.56 -21.87 4.40
N ASN A 341 -9.22 -21.76 3.25
CA ASN A 341 -9.90 -20.57 2.83
C ASN A 341 -11.32 -20.91 2.34
N LEU A 342 -12.29 -20.14 2.79
CA LEU A 342 -13.69 -20.22 2.36
C LEU A 342 -14.13 -18.86 1.89
N SER A 343 -14.63 -18.75 0.67
CA SER A 343 -15.23 -17.53 0.13
C SER A 343 -16.64 -17.81 -0.37
N LEU A 344 -17.53 -16.88 -0.07
CA LEU A 344 -18.94 -16.92 -0.49
C LEU A 344 -19.39 -15.51 -0.88
N GLU A 345 -20.04 -15.38 -2.02
CA GLU A 345 -20.61 -14.14 -2.50
C GLU A 345 -21.98 -14.38 -3.15
N GLY A 346 -22.86 -13.40 -3.09
CA GLY A 346 -24.17 -13.52 -3.69
C GLY A 346 -25.10 -12.37 -3.36
N PRO A 347 -26.32 -12.38 -3.94
CA PRO A 347 -27.32 -11.37 -3.69
C PRO A 347 -28.04 -11.59 -2.35
N ILE A 348 -28.18 -10.53 -1.55
CA ILE A 348 -29.17 -10.45 -0.47
C ILE A 348 -30.51 -9.99 -1.10
N ILE A 349 -30.44 -8.96 -1.93
CA ILE A 349 -31.55 -8.48 -2.75
C ILE A 349 -31.03 -8.44 -4.18
N LYS A 350 -31.61 -9.27 -5.05
CA LYS A 350 -31.17 -9.38 -6.45
C LYS A 350 -31.11 -8.01 -7.11
N ASP A 351 -30.01 -7.75 -7.84
CA ASP A 351 -29.70 -6.52 -8.56
C ASP A 351 -29.57 -5.25 -7.70
N ARG A 352 -29.68 -5.36 -6.35
CA ARG A 352 -29.60 -4.22 -5.44
C ARG A 352 -28.58 -4.38 -4.32
N THR A 353 -28.56 -5.54 -3.64
CA THR A 353 -27.70 -5.75 -2.47
C THR A 353 -26.94 -7.04 -2.62
N ALA A 354 -25.62 -6.95 -2.56
CA ALA A 354 -24.75 -8.12 -2.57
C ALA A 354 -23.91 -8.17 -1.31
N PHE A 355 -23.48 -9.37 -0.96
CA PHE A 355 -22.48 -9.61 0.06
C PHE A 355 -21.31 -10.40 -0.51
N GLN A 356 -20.16 -10.22 0.08
CA GLN A 356 -18.97 -11.04 -0.08
C GLN A 356 -18.38 -11.29 1.29
N ILE A 357 -18.10 -12.57 1.60
CA ILE A 357 -17.42 -13.00 2.80
C ILE A 357 -16.27 -13.92 2.42
N ALA A 358 -15.08 -13.70 3.02
CA ALA A 358 -13.96 -14.62 2.88
C ALA A 358 -13.34 -14.87 4.25
N LEU A 359 -13.16 -16.13 4.56
CA LEU A 359 -12.57 -16.62 5.80
C LEU A 359 -11.29 -17.37 5.49
N ARG A 360 -10.22 -17.10 6.21
CA ARG A 360 -8.98 -17.87 6.15
C ARG A 360 -8.53 -18.20 7.57
N ARG A 361 -8.07 -19.43 7.78
CA ARG A 361 -7.48 -19.87 9.04
C ARG A 361 -6.33 -20.83 8.78
N SER A 362 -5.22 -20.64 9.50
CA SER A 362 -4.15 -21.65 9.56
C SER A 362 -4.49 -22.70 10.62
N TRP A 363 -4.01 -23.93 10.40
CA TRP A 363 -4.12 -25.04 11.36
C TRP A 363 -2.75 -25.56 11.81
N LEU A 364 -1.76 -24.66 11.85
CA LEU A 364 -0.42 -25.02 12.36
C LEU A 364 -0.46 -25.49 13.82
N ASP A 365 -1.37 -24.94 14.63
CA ASP A 365 -1.64 -25.40 16.00
C ASP A 365 -2.15 -26.84 16.07
N VAL A 366 -2.98 -27.24 15.11
CA VAL A 366 -3.51 -28.60 15.00
C VAL A 366 -2.44 -29.56 14.48
N LEU A 367 -1.67 -29.15 13.48
CA LEU A 367 -0.60 -29.99 12.88
C LEU A 367 0.59 -30.19 13.81
N SER A 368 0.96 -29.20 14.64
CA SER A 368 2.07 -29.29 15.58
C SER A 368 1.72 -30.07 16.85
N ALA A 369 0.45 -30.12 17.22
CA ALA A 369 0.04 -30.75 18.48
C ALA A 369 0.44 -32.23 18.63
N PRO A 370 0.27 -33.12 17.62
CA PRO A 370 0.72 -34.52 17.75
C PRO A 370 2.24 -34.63 17.84
N ALA A 371 2.99 -33.80 17.06
CA ALA A 371 4.45 -33.84 17.10
C ALA A 371 4.99 -33.40 18.47
N ILE A 372 4.41 -32.36 19.05
CA ILE A 372 4.77 -31.89 20.40
C ILE A 372 4.40 -32.92 21.45
N ALA A 373 3.23 -33.56 21.35
CA ALA A 373 2.81 -34.62 22.27
C ALA A 373 3.78 -35.81 22.24
N ILE A 374 4.21 -36.22 21.03
CA ILE A 374 5.21 -37.31 20.88
C ILE A 374 6.55 -36.86 21.46
N ALA A 375 7.01 -35.63 21.15
CA ALA A 375 8.26 -35.11 21.70
C ALA A 375 8.25 -35.10 23.23
N ASN A 376 7.17 -34.64 23.84
CA ASN A 376 7.01 -34.63 25.32
C ASN A 376 6.92 -36.04 25.93
N LYS A 377 6.38 -37.01 25.18
CA LYS A 377 6.29 -38.40 25.64
C LYS A 377 7.67 -39.10 25.58
N VAL A 378 8.48 -38.81 24.57
CA VAL A 378 9.79 -39.42 24.39
C VAL A 378 10.83 -38.81 25.33
N ARG A 379 10.65 -37.57 25.72
CA ARG A 379 11.53 -36.90 26.70
C ARG A 379 11.36 -37.51 28.10
N LYS A 380 12.49 -37.83 28.71
CA LYS A 380 12.59 -38.35 30.09
C LYS A 380 13.28 -37.38 31.05
N ASP A 381 13.64 -36.20 30.57
CA ASP A 381 14.38 -35.17 31.30
C ASP A 381 13.48 -34.25 32.17
N GLY A 382 12.23 -34.64 32.41
CA GLY A 382 11.27 -33.79 33.14
C GLY A 382 10.80 -32.52 32.40
N HIS A 383 11.37 -32.20 31.24
CA HIS A 383 11.03 -30.98 30.48
C HIS A 383 9.90 -31.21 29.47
N LYS A 384 8.81 -30.47 29.59
CA LYS A 384 7.70 -30.46 28.61
C LYS A 384 7.63 -29.14 27.90
N ILE A 385 7.53 -29.18 26.56
CA ILE A 385 7.39 -28.00 25.72
C ILE A 385 5.94 -27.83 25.27
N ASN A 386 5.52 -26.59 25.09
CA ASN A 386 4.24 -26.21 24.49
C ASN A 386 4.51 -25.13 23.43
N LEU A 387 4.08 -25.41 22.19
CA LEU A 387 4.17 -24.44 21.10
C LEU A 387 2.91 -24.54 20.24
N ARG A 388 2.17 -23.45 20.14
CA ARG A 388 0.95 -23.36 19.32
C ARG A 388 0.95 -22.03 18.58
N TYR A 389 0.70 -22.11 17.28
CA TYR A 389 0.53 -20.94 16.45
C TYR A 389 -0.67 -21.09 15.53
N ALA A 390 -1.51 -20.07 15.47
CA ALA A 390 -2.58 -19.96 14.50
C ALA A 390 -2.84 -18.52 14.11
N PHE A 391 -3.29 -18.30 12.87
CA PHE A 391 -3.84 -17.03 12.43
C PHE A 391 -5.20 -17.22 11.77
N HIS A 392 -5.97 -16.15 11.71
CA HIS A 392 -7.23 -16.10 10.97
C HIS A 392 -7.46 -14.72 10.35
N ASP A 393 -8.17 -14.71 9.22
CA ASP A 393 -8.69 -13.52 8.55
C ASP A 393 -10.17 -13.68 8.27
N LEU A 394 -10.88 -12.59 8.48
CA LEU A 394 -12.26 -12.38 8.05
C LEU A 394 -12.33 -11.14 7.18
N ASN A 395 -12.79 -11.27 5.96
CA ASN A 395 -13.18 -10.17 5.10
C ASN A 395 -14.70 -10.26 4.87
N LEU A 396 -15.39 -9.14 5.07
CA LEU A 396 -16.82 -9.01 4.81
C LEU A 396 -17.06 -7.72 4.05
N LYS A 397 -17.78 -7.78 2.95
CA LYS A 397 -18.26 -6.60 2.24
C LYS A 397 -19.73 -6.72 1.93
N LEU A 398 -20.47 -5.67 2.23
CA LEU A 398 -21.86 -5.47 1.86
C LEU A 398 -21.93 -4.29 0.90
N ASN A 399 -22.61 -4.44 -0.20
CA ASN A 399 -22.76 -3.41 -1.21
C ASN A 399 -24.24 -3.24 -1.54
N HIS A 400 -24.74 -2.01 -1.43
CA HIS A 400 -26.14 -1.69 -1.72
C HIS A 400 -26.24 -0.57 -2.75
N ARG A 401 -27.04 -0.81 -3.78
CA ARG A 401 -27.36 0.16 -4.83
C ARG A 401 -28.76 0.74 -4.58
N PHE A 402 -28.80 2.00 -4.11
CA PHE A 402 -30.06 2.74 -3.92
C PHE A 402 -30.68 3.15 -5.27
N SER A 403 -29.82 3.60 -6.18
CA SER A 403 -30.16 4.01 -7.55
C SER A 403 -28.94 3.87 -8.46
N ASP A 404 -29.09 4.21 -9.74
CA ASP A 404 -27.96 4.27 -10.67
C ASP A 404 -26.95 5.37 -10.32
N ARG A 405 -27.33 6.35 -9.49
CA ARG A 405 -26.46 7.44 -9.04
C ARG A 405 -25.91 7.26 -7.62
N SER A 406 -26.51 6.39 -6.82
CA SER A 406 -26.21 6.29 -5.39
C SER A 406 -25.93 4.85 -4.97
N ARG A 407 -24.75 4.61 -4.38
CA ARG A 407 -24.33 3.34 -3.81
C ARG A 407 -23.70 3.54 -2.47
N MET A 408 -23.91 2.59 -1.58
CA MET A 408 -23.26 2.51 -0.28
C MET A 408 -22.63 1.12 -0.11
N PHE A 409 -21.48 1.08 0.51
CA PHE A 409 -20.83 -0.17 0.89
C PHE A 409 -20.33 -0.11 2.32
N PHE A 410 -20.33 -1.27 2.95
CA PHE A 410 -19.67 -1.52 4.22
C PHE A 410 -18.63 -2.60 4.01
N SER A 411 -17.38 -2.35 4.43
CA SER A 411 -16.27 -3.30 4.37
C SER A 411 -15.70 -3.49 5.76
N LEU A 412 -15.49 -4.76 6.16
CA LEU A 412 -14.91 -5.15 7.43
C LEU A 412 -13.74 -6.10 7.17
N TYR A 413 -12.61 -5.84 7.81
CA TYR A 413 -11.49 -6.77 7.88
C TYR A 413 -11.10 -7.02 9.34
N ASN A 414 -10.91 -8.30 9.70
CA ASN A 414 -10.34 -8.72 10.97
C ASN A 414 -9.31 -9.80 10.72
N GLY A 415 -8.05 -9.52 11.04
CA GLY A 415 -6.94 -10.48 10.94
C GLY A 415 -6.17 -10.51 12.26
N ASN A 416 -5.98 -11.72 12.83
CA ASN A 416 -5.27 -11.88 14.08
C ASN A 416 -4.38 -13.12 14.07
N ASP A 417 -3.26 -13.00 14.78
CA ASP A 417 -2.31 -14.06 15.06
C ASP A 417 -2.24 -14.35 16.55
N VAL A 418 -2.04 -15.60 16.88
CA VAL A 418 -1.84 -16.07 18.26
C VAL A 418 -0.68 -17.05 18.27
N LEU A 419 0.43 -16.67 18.89
CA LEU A 419 1.55 -17.54 19.19
C LEU A 419 1.58 -17.78 20.70
N LYS A 420 1.62 -19.03 21.10
CA LYS A 420 1.81 -19.45 22.49
C LYS A 420 2.97 -20.42 22.53
N GLY A 421 3.92 -20.20 23.44
CA GLY A 421 5.08 -21.06 23.62
C GLY A 421 5.51 -21.06 25.06
N GLY A 422 6.20 -22.14 25.47
CA GLY A 422 6.75 -22.25 26.80
C GLY A 422 7.27 -23.65 27.09
N GLY A 423 7.86 -23.77 28.25
CA GLY A 423 8.34 -25.02 28.80
C GLY A 423 7.94 -25.13 30.26
N THR A 424 7.86 -26.34 30.74
CA THR A 424 7.64 -26.65 32.14
C THR A 424 8.58 -27.77 32.52
N ASP A 425 9.42 -27.50 33.50
CA ASP A 425 10.29 -28.49 34.13
C ASP A 425 9.59 -29.09 35.34
N PHE A 426 9.64 -30.38 35.47
CA PHE A 426 9.09 -31.15 36.58
C PHE A 426 10.21 -31.92 37.25
N SER A 427 10.10 -32.15 38.60
CA SER A 427 10.98 -33.05 39.29
C SER A 427 10.98 -34.44 38.64
N THR A 428 12.16 -35.05 38.55
CA THR A 428 12.31 -36.44 38.08
C THR A 428 12.11 -37.40 39.24
N GLU A 429 11.97 -38.72 38.95
CA GLU A 429 11.79 -39.77 39.98
C GLU A 429 13.00 -39.88 40.92
N GLU A 430 14.16 -39.33 40.55
CA GLU A 430 15.40 -39.31 41.34
C GLU A 430 15.45 -38.15 42.34
N GLU A 431 14.59 -37.15 42.22
CA GLU A 431 14.54 -35.97 43.06
C GLU A 431 13.62 -36.18 44.25
N GLN A 432 14.15 -35.93 45.45
CA GLN A 432 13.42 -36.18 46.71
C GLN A 432 12.29 -35.18 46.96
N VAL A 433 12.32 -33.99 46.37
CA VAL A 433 11.34 -32.95 46.60
C VAL A 433 10.68 -32.57 45.25
N PRO A 434 9.33 -32.63 45.17
CA PRO A 434 8.67 -32.24 43.96
C PRO A 434 8.85 -30.76 43.67
N TYR A 435 9.13 -30.41 42.40
CA TYR A 435 9.13 -29.03 41.92
C TYR A 435 8.51 -28.89 40.53
N THR A 436 8.04 -27.70 40.24
CA THR A 436 7.56 -27.29 38.93
C THR A 436 8.12 -25.90 38.63
N ASP A 437 8.85 -25.74 37.53
CA ASP A 437 9.27 -24.43 36.99
C ASP A 437 8.70 -24.28 35.58
N GLY A 438 7.72 -23.44 35.47
CA GLY A 438 6.98 -23.20 34.21
C GLY A 438 7.21 -21.78 33.69
N THR A 439 7.58 -21.67 32.39
CA THR A 439 7.61 -20.40 31.69
C THR A 439 6.70 -20.47 30.50
N HIS A 440 5.71 -19.58 30.46
CA HIS A 440 4.73 -19.52 29.37
C HIS A 440 4.71 -18.11 28.77
N SER A 441 4.80 -18.04 27.44
CA SER A 441 4.72 -16.78 26.72
C SER A 441 3.62 -16.84 25.67
N SER A 442 2.91 -15.74 25.51
CA SER A 442 1.93 -15.57 24.44
C SER A 442 2.11 -14.24 23.76
N LEU A 443 2.06 -14.25 22.44
CA LEU A 443 2.07 -13.08 21.59
C LEU A 443 0.80 -13.08 20.73
N ARG A 444 0.04 -12.00 20.81
CA ARG A 444 -1.16 -11.79 20.00
C ARG A 444 -1.06 -10.46 19.29
N TRP A 445 -1.29 -10.47 17.98
CA TRP A 445 -1.30 -9.23 17.19
C TRP A 445 -2.32 -9.31 16.07
N GLY A 446 -2.73 -8.14 15.58
CA GLY A 446 -3.66 -8.11 14.45
C GLY A 446 -4.31 -6.77 14.23
N ASN A 447 -5.12 -6.72 13.16
CA ASN A 447 -5.88 -5.56 12.74
C ASN A 447 -7.38 -5.82 12.83
N LEU A 448 -8.13 -4.76 13.18
CA LEU A 448 -9.57 -4.68 12.99
C LEU A 448 -9.87 -3.38 12.25
N MET A 449 -10.53 -3.49 11.10
CA MET A 449 -10.77 -2.34 10.23
C MET A 449 -12.21 -2.35 9.75
N GLY A 450 -12.80 -1.16 9.64
CA GLY A 450 -14.14 -0.96 9.10
C GLY A 450 -14.20 0.26 8.20
N THR A 451 -14.86 0.16 7.05
CA THR A 451 -15.09 1.28 6.14
C THR A 451 -16.56 1.31 5.75
N LEU A 452 -17.20 2.46 5.96
CA LEU A 452 -18.53 2.74 5.44
C LEU A 452 -18.37 3.80 4.36
N GLY A 453 -18.60 3.45 3.11
CA GLY A 453 -18.43 4.33 1.97
C GLY A 453 -19.73 4.58 1.23
N TRP A 454 -19.94 5.84 0.85
CA TRP A 454 -21.02 6.28 -0.01
C TRP A 454 -20.47 6.92 -1.25
N THR A 455 -20.94 6.50 -2.43
CA THR A 455 -20.60 7.06 -3.74
C THR A 455 -21.84 7.66 -4.38
N TYR A 456 -21.67 8.84 -4.98
CA TYR A 456 -22.78 9.56 -5.60
C TYR A 456 -22.37 10.26 -6.89
N VAL A 457 -23.19 10.12 -7.93
CA VAL A 457 -23.08 10.83 -9.21
C VAL A 457 -23.94 12.10 -9.13
N PHE A 458 -23.30 13.24 -8.87
CA PHE A 458 -24.00 14.53 -8.74
C PHE A 458 -24.58 14.97 -10.09
N ASN A 459 -23.78 14.87 -11.14
CA ASN A 459 -24.16 15.11 -12.52
C ASN A 459 -23.24 14.33 -13.46
N ASN A 460 -23.43 14.44 -14.77
CA ASN A 460 -22.67 13.68 -15.77
C ASN A 460 -21.15 13.97 -15.74
N ARG A 461 -20.69 15.02 -15.06
CA ARG A 461 -19.29 15.45 -14.97
C ARG A 461 -18.71 15.35 -13.58
N LEU A 462 -19.52 15.17 -12.53
CA LEU A 462 -19.08 15.16 -11.13
C LEU A 462 -19.53 13.89 -10.43
N PHE A 463 -18.53 13.10 -10.04
CA PHE A 463 -18.66 11.93 -9.18
C PHE A 463 -18.01 12.23 -7.83
N GLY A 464 -18.60 11.74 -6.75
CA GLY A 464 -18.04 11.91 -5.41
C GLY A 464 -18.13 10.65 -4.57
N ARG A 465 -17.18 10.53 -3.66
CA ARG A 465 -17.13 9.52 -2.61
C ARG A 465 -16.86 10.16 -1.27
N VAL A 466 -17.62 9.73 -0.26
CA VAL A 466 -17.34 10.02 1.16
C VAL A 466 -17.28 8.68 1.91
N SER A 467 -16.32 8.52 2.78
CA SER A 467 -16.17 7.30 3.58
C SER A 467 -15.75 7.60 5.00
N GLY A 468 -16.45 6.97 5.98
CA GLY A 468 -16.01 6.84 7.34
C GLY A 468 -15.06 5.64 7.47
N VAL A 469 -13.93 5.82 8.14
CA VAL A 469 -12.90 4.80 8.31
C VAL A 469 -12.61 4.58 9.80
N PHE A 470 -12.39 3.32 10.14
CA PHE A 470 -11.95 2.86 11.44
C PHE A 470 -10.86 1.82 11.25
N SER A 471 -9.69 2.01 11.86
CA SER A 471 -8.59 1.05 11.84
C SER A 471 -7.96 0.93 13.22
N ARG A 472 -7.78 -0.30 13.70
CA ARG A 472 -7.10 -0.60 14.96
C ARG A 472 -6.09 -1.70 14.76
N TYR A 473 -4.85 -1.42 15.07
CA TYR A 473 -3.81 -2.42 15.26
C TYR A 473 -3.49 -2.55 16.75
N ARG A 474 -3.24 -3.78 17.19
CA ARG A 474 -2.80 -4.09 18.56
C ARG A 474 -1.82 -5.25 18.53
N SER A 475 -0.76 -5.12 19.31
CA SER A 475 0.13 -6.22 19.69
C SER A 475 0.18 -6.34 21.20
N ASN A 476 0.18 -7.58 21.70
CA ASN A 476 0.23 -7.87 23.14
C ASN A 476 1.14 -9.07 23.35
N VAL A 477 2.17 -8.87 24.13
CA VAL A 477 3.09 -9.91 24.65
C VAL A 477 2.75 -10.14 26.11
N ARG A 478 2.58 -11.37 26.51
CA ARG A 478 2.43 -11.77 27.90
C ARG A 478 3.39 -12.91 28.17
N SER A 479 4.18 -12.80 29.23
CA SER A 479 5.06 -13.85 29.72
C SER A 479 4.75 -14.11 31.18
N SER A 480 4.51 -15.36 31.53
CA SER A 480 4.32 -15.79 32.92
C SER A 480 5.40 -16.79 33.28
N LYS A 481 5.90 -16.67 34.50
CA LYS A 481 6.77 -17.62 35.12
C LYS A 481 6.10 -18.09 36.41
N GLU A 482 6.02 -19.41 36.59
CA GLU A 482 5.44 -20.05 37.76
C GLU A 482 6.45 -21.05 38.33
N TYR A 483 6.76 -20.92 39.60
CA TYR A 483 7.68 -21.81 40.29
C TYR A 483 6.99 -22.34 41.55
N ASN A 484 6.96 -23.65 41.72
CA ASN A 484 6.45 -24.30 42.90
C ASN A 484 7.50 -25.34 43.37
N TYR A 485 7.73 -25.39 44.63
CA TYR A 485 8.67 -26.31 45.26
C TYR A 485 8.07 -26.84 46.56
N GLY A 486 8.12 -28.14 46.78
CA GLY A 486 7.49 -28.83 47.94
C GLY A 486 6.08 -29.32 47.63
N VAL A 487 5.45 -29.88 48.62
CA VAL A 487 4.06 -30.38 48.56
C VAL A 487 3.11 -29.31 49.09
N GLU A 488 2.08 -28.96 48.33
CA GLU A 488 1.07 -27.96 48.72
C GLU A 488 0.39 -28.36 50.05
N GLY A 489 0.46 -27.45 51.02
CA GLY A 489 -0.07 -27.66 52.36
C GLY A 489 0.98 -28.08 53.42
N GLU A 490 2.23 -28.29 53.04
CA GLU A 490 3.36 -28.48 53.96
C GLU A 490 4.05 -27.15 54.29
N ASP A 491 4.68 -27.10 55.49
CA ASP A 491 5.34 -25.86 55.98
C ASP A 491 6.49 -25.36 55.10
N ASN A 492 7.09 -26.22 54.29
CA ASN A 492 8.19 -25.91 53.38
C ASN A 492 7.74 -25.66 51.91
N TYR A 493 6.45 -25.56 51.66
CA TYR A 493 5.93 -25.24 50.31
C TYR A 493 6.24 -23.81 49.93
N LEU A 494 6.92 -23.66 48.78
CA LEU A 494 7.25 -22.37 48.16
C LEU A 494 6.52 -22.23 46.84
N SER A 495 5.78 -21.14 46.64
CA SER A 495 5.17 -20.80 45.37
C SER A 495 5.53 -19.38 44.96
N SER A 496 5.90 -19.19 43.71
CA SER A 496 6.16 -17.89 43.15
C SER A 496 5.57 -17.80 41.77
N SER A 497 4.85 -16.75 41.48
CA SER A 497 4.33 -16.45 40.15
C SER A 497 4.67 -15.01 39.72
N SER A 498 5.04 -14.84 38.48
CA SER A 498 5.24 -13.52 37.91
C SER A 498 4.65 -13.47 36.51
N GLU A 499 3.91 -12.43 36.19
CA GLU A 499 3.34 -12.16 34.87
C GLU A 499 3.80 -10.78 34.41
N THR A 500 4.44 -10.73 33.25
CA THR A 500 4.77 -9.50 32.56
C THR A 500 3.92 -9.37 31.32
N SER A 501 3.26 -8.23 31.17
CA SER A 501 2.43 -7.91 30.00
C SER A 501 2.94 -6.63 29.37
N SER A 502 3.23 -6.70 28.06
CA SER A 502 3.61 -5.56 27.24
C SER A 502 2.68 -5.42 26.05
N SER A 503 2.20 -4.23 25.78
CA SER A 503 1.34 -4.01 24.61
C SER A 503 1.57 -2.68 23.94
N THR A 504 1.40 -2.69 22.60
CA THR A 504 1.39 -1.51 21.76
C THR A 504 0.11 -1.48 20.92
N SER A 505 -0.41 -0.29 20.62
CA SER A 505 -1.58 -0.15 19.76
C SER A 505 -1.66 1.21 19.08
N ILE A 506 -2.30 1.20 17.90
CA ILE A 506 -2.74 2.40 17.20
C ILE A 506 -4.21 2.24 16.83
N LEU A 507 -4.98 3.30 17.00
CA LEU A 507 -6.38 3.39 16.61
C LEU A 507 -6.60 4.65 15.80
N ASP A 508 -7.15 4.50 14.60
CA ASP A 508 -7.53 5.58 13.70
C ASP A 508 -9.03 5.60 13.50
N MET A 509 -9.59 6.79 13.50
CA MET A 509 -10.99 7.04 13.14
C MET A 509 -11.06 8.33 12.33
N GLY A 510 -11.89 8.36 11.29
CA GLY A 510 -12.03 9.57 10.52
C GLY A 510 -12.91 9.48 9.30
N VAL A 511 -12.84 10.53 8.50
CA VAL A 511 -13.62 10.69 7.28
C VAL A 511 -12.69 11.04 6.13
N ARG A 512 -12.92 10.45 4.96
CA ARG A 512 -12.24 10.74 3.72
C ARG A 512 -13.24 11.11 2.64
N SER A 513 -12.92 12.12 1.84
CA SER A 513 -13.73 12.53 0.70
C SER A 513 -12.87 12.65 -0.55
N SER A 514 -13.44 12.30 -1.69
CA SER A 514 -12.78 12.43 -3.00
C SER A 514 -13.84 12.68 -4.06
N PHE A 515 -13.58 13.64 -4.92
CA PHE A 515 -14.45 14.05 -6.02
C PHE A 515 -13.67 13.99 -7.32
N ASP A 516 -14.28 13.39 -8.36
CA ASP A 516 -13.78 13.35 -9.72
C ASP A 516 -14.64 14.28 -10.56
N TYR A 517 -14.07 15.33 -11.13
CA TYR A 517 -14.72 16.33 -11.95
C TYR A 517 -14.11 16.38 -13.34
N THR A 518 -14.90 16.10 -14.36
CA THR A 518 -14.49 16.07 -15.77
C THR A 518 -15.18 17.20 -16.54
N PRO A 519 -14.69 18.45 -16.44
CA PRO A 519 -15.31 19.60 -17.10
C PRO A 519 -15.23 19.52 -18.63
N SER A 520 -14.18 18.89 -19.15
CA SER A 520 -13.91 18.76 -20.58
C SER A 520 -13.14 17.48 -20.91
N THR A 521 -12.92 17.18 -22.17
CA THR A 521 -12.07 16.09 -22.62
C THR A 521 -10.59 16.29 -22.29
N SER A 522 -10.18 17.51 -21.99
CA SER A 522 -8.79 17.87 -21.73
C SER A 522 -8.43 17.84 -20.24
N HIS A 523 -9.41 17.92 -19.35
CA HIS A 523 -9.19 18.03 -17.91
C HIS A 523 -9.96 16.98 -17.13
N VAL A 524 -9.27 16.29 -16.24
CA VAL A 524 -9.86 15.41 -15.23
C VAL A 524 -9.34 15.86 -13.87
N ILE A 525 -10.14 16.67 -13.19
CA ILE A 525 -9.80 17.28 -11.91
C ILE A 525 -10.26 16.35 -10.79
N ARG A 526 -9.36 16.03 -9.86
CA ARG A 526 -9.67 15.28 -8.65
C ARG A 526 -9.33 16.14 -7.44
N PHE A 527 -10.25 16.23 -6.50
CA PHE A 527 -10.04 16.99 -5.28
C PHE A 527 -10.77 16.33 -4.11
N GLY A 528 -10.38 16.71 -2.89
CA GLY A 528 -10.97 16.14 -1.71
C GLY A 528 -10.20 16.45 -0.44
N GLY A 529 -10.52 15.73 0.62
CA GLY A 529 -9.85 15.90 1.91
C GLY A 529 -10.07 14.74 2.85
N ASP A 530 -9.16 14.65 3.81
CA ASP A 530 -9.13 13.63 4.85
C ASP A 530 -9.11 14.31 6.21
N PHE A 531 -9.80 13.74 7.17
CA PHE A 531 -9.68 14.06 8.57
C PHE A 531 -9.60 12.78 9.38
N LEU A 532 -8.48 12.57 10.10
CA LEU A 532 -8.22 11.38 10.90
C LEU A 532 -7.85 11.78 12.33
N MET A 533 -8.39 11.05 13.28
CA MET A 533 -7.99 11.08 14.68
C MET A 533 -7.22 9.81 14.99
N HIS A 534 -6.03 9.97 15.54
CA HIS A 534 -5.15 8.87 15.92
C HIS A 534 -5.04 8.80 17.44
N ARG A 535 -5.06 7.59 17.98
CA ARG A 535 -4.74 7.29 19.37
C ARG A 535 -3.63 6.26 19.40
N PHE A 536 -2.47 6.65 19.87
CA PHE A 536 -1.31 5.79 20.05
C PHE A 536 -1.20 5.36 21.50
N ARG A 537 -0.88 4.10 21.72
CA ARG A 537 -0.32 3.58 22.95
C ARG A 537 1.01 2.92 22.56
N PRO A 538 2.12 3.68 22.55
CA PRO A 538 3.41 3.19 22.12
C PRO A 538 3.87 2.04 22.98
N GLU A 539 3.72 2.15 24.29
CA GLU A 539 4.19 1.21 25.25
C GLU A 539 3.24 1.15 26.45
N TYR A 540 2.84 -0.04 26.82
CA TYR A 540 2.15 -0.35 28.06
C TYR A 540 2.79 -1.56 28.68
N ASN A 541 3.42 -1.40 29.85
CA ASN A 541 4.10 -2.45 30.56
C ASN A 541 3.51 -2.60 31.97
N GLU A 542 3.05 -3.81 32.28
CA GLU A 542 2.52 -4.20 33.57
C GLU A 542 3.24 -5.45 34.05
N VAL A 543 3.65 -5.45 35.32
CA VAL A 543 4.24 -6.62 36.00
C VAL A 543 3.37 -6.94 37.19
N LYS A 544 3.00 -8.21 37.32
CA LYS A 544 2.32 -8.78 38.50
C LYS A 544 3.21 -9.84 39.07
N ALA A 545 3.36 -9.88 40.37
CA ALA A 545 4.10 -10.90 41.07
C ALA A 545 3.40 -11.27 42.38
N ALA A 546 3.38 -12.55 42.67
CA ALA A 546 2.87 -13.09 43.92
C ALA A 546 3.79 -14.22 44.38
N GLY A 547 3.94 -14.38 45.68
CA GLY A 547 4.72 -15.48 46.29
C GLY A 547 4.15 -15.84 47.64
N SER A 548 4.31 -17.09 48.02
CA SER A 548 3.95 -17.67 49.34
C SER A 548 5.12 -18.50 49.92
N GLY A 549 5.13 -18.76 51.20
CA GLY A 549 6.22 -19.41 51.94
C GLY A 549 7.30 -18.43 52.38
N MET A 550 8.57 -18.81 52.37
CA MET A 550 9.70 -17.95 52.80
C MET A 550 9.83 -16.64 51.98
N LEU A 551 9.10 -16.54 50.87
CA LEU A 551 9.07 -15.41 49.96
C LEU A 551 7.69 -14.75 49.94
N GLU A 552 7.10 -14.50 51.11
CA GLU A 552 5.80 -13.82 51.16
C GLU A 552 5.93 -12.41 50.60
N PHE A 553 5.48 -12.23 49.35
CA PHE A 553 5.09 -10.92 48.86
C PHE A 553 3.63 -10.95 48.49
N SER A 554 2.86 -10.06 49.06
CA SER A 554 1.51 -9.81 48.63
C SER A 554 1.47 -9.44 47.16
N ASN A 555 0.41 -9.79 46.43
CA ASN A 555 0.16 -9.45 45.04
C ASN A 555 0.63 -8.03 44.68
N ILE A 556 1.78 -7.93 44.03
CA ILE A 556 2.30 -6.67 43.55
C ILE A 556 1.94 -6.54 42.09
N GLY A 557 0.97 -5.67 41.79
CA GLY A 557 0.70 -5.23 40.42
C GLY A 557 1.27 -3.83 40.24
N LYS A 558 2.21 -3.65 39.31
CA LYS A 558 2.79 -2.36 39.00
C LYS A 558 2.74 -2.08 37.50
N ILE A 559 2.13 -0.95 37.14
CA ILE A 559 2.17 -0.42 35.78
C ILE A 559 3.41 0.48 35.69
N TYR A 560 4.36 0.12 34.82
CA TYR A 560 5.61 0.87 34.64
C TYR A 560 5.44 1.98 33.61
N THR A 561 4.72 1.69 32.51
CA THR A 561 4.46 2.66 31.43
C THR A 561 3.03 2.54 30.94
N ASN A 562 2.41 3.66 30.64
CA ASN A 562 1.07 3.73 30.04
C ASN A 562 0.90 5.06 29.28
N ASP A 563 1.77 5.27 28.30
CA ASP A 563 1.73 6.48 27.50
C ASP A 563 0.58 6.43 26.50
N LEU A 564 -0.22 7.46 26.52
CA LEU A 564 -1.35 7.61 25.60
C LEU A 564 -1.22 8.94 24.86
N LEU A 565 -1.00 8.85 23.57
CA LEU A 565 -0.83 10.01 22.71
C LEU A 565 -2.02 10.14 21.74
N TRP A 566 -2.57 11.35 21.66
CA TRP A 566 -3.60 11.69 20.70
C TRP A 566 -3.04 12.61 19.62
N ALA A 567 -3.34 12.30 18.38
CA ALA A 567 -3.00 13.16 17.25
C ALA A 567 -4.20 13.35 16.33
N ARG A 568 -4.20 14.46 15.59
CA ARG A 568 -5.22 14.79 14.59
C ARG A 568 -4.49 15.11 13.29
N GLU A 569 -4.89 14.41 12.24
CA GLU A 569 -4.42 14.66 10.88
C GLU A 569 -5.55 15.20 10.03
N ALA A 570 -5.31 16.30 9.33
CA ALA A 570 -6.22 16.87 8.34
C ALA A 570 -5.45 17.10 7.06
N ALA A 571 -6.05 16.83 5.93
CA ALA A 571 -5.43 17.13 4.65
C ALA A 571 -6.48 17.50 3.61
N ILE A 572 -6.08 18.37 2.68
CA ILE A 572 -6.82 18.70 1.46
C ILE A 572 -5.92 18.47 0.27
N PHE A 573 -6.49 18.06 -0.83
CA PHE A 573 -5.75 17.82 -2.06
C PHE A 573 -6.56 18.24 -3.30
N GLY A 574 -5.82 18.58 -4.35
CA GLY A 574 -6.34 18.80 -5.68
C GLY A 574 -5.32 18.36 -6.71
N GLU A 575 -5.77 17.74 -7.78
CA GLU A 575 -4.93 17.34 -8.91
C GLU A 575 -5.71 17.48 -10.21
N ASP A 576 -5.03 17.86 -11.29
CA ASP A 576 -5.57 17.89 -12.65
C ASP A 576 -4.74 16.99 -13.56
N ASP A 577 -5.41 16.09 -14.25
CA ASP A 577 -4.84 15.27 -15.31
C ASP A 577 -5.19 15.92 -16.65
N TRP A 578 -4.28 16.75 -17.15
CA TRP A 578 -4.47 17.68 -18.26
C TRP A 578 -3.86 17.16 -19.55
N ASN A 579 -4.68 16.97 -20.55
CA ASN A 579 -4.28 16.72 -21.93
C ASN A 579 -3.89 18.06 -22.60
N VAL A 580 -2.62 18.46 -22.47
CA VAL A 580 -2.08 19.72 -23.03
C VAL A 580 -2.09 19.67 -24.56
N LEU A 581 -1.62 18.55 -25.11
CA LEU A 581 -1.61 18.22 -26.55
C LEU A 581 -1.97 16.74 -26.70
N PRO A 582 -2.36 16.26 -27.86
CA PRO A 582 -2.59 14.83 -28.09
C PRO A 582 -1.38 13.95 -27.71
N SER A 583 -0.15 14.46 -27.90
CA SER A 583 1.09 13.78 -27.53
C SER A 583 1.57 14.10 -26.13
N LEU A 584 1.07 15.16 -25.46
CA LEU A 584 1.58 15.65 -24.19
C LEU A 584 0.49 15.69 -23.13
N ARG A 585 0.65 14.95 -22.06
CA ARG A 585 -0.25 14.92 -20.90
C ARG A 585 0.50 15.22 -19.62
N LEU A 586 -0.05 16.08 -18.79
CA LEU A 586 0.47 16.51 -17.51
C LEU A 586 -0.51 16.16 -16.41
N ASN A 587 -0.06 15.47 -15.38
CA ASN A 587 -0.78 15.38 -14.11
C ASN A 587 -0.06 16.26 -13.10
N ALA A 588 -0.74 17.27 -12.59
CA ALA A 588 -0.21 18.20 -11.59
C ALA A 588 -1.13 18.23 -10.39
N GLY A 589 -0.59 18.04 -9.20
CA GLY A 589 -1.36 17.97 -7.98
C GLY A 589 -0.62 18.57 -6.79
N ILE A 590 -1.40 18.95 -5.81
CA ILE A 590 -0.92 19.49 -4.55
C ILE A 590 -1.72 18.89 -3.41
N ARG A 591 -1.04 18.54 -2.32
CA ARG A 591 -1.64 18.16 -1.05
C ARG A 591 -1.12 19.06 0.04
N PHE A 592 -2.01 19.59 0.84
CA PHE A 592 -1.67 20.29 2.08
C PHE A 592 -2.12 19.44 3.24
N SER A 593 -1.22 19.12 4.17
CA SER A 593 -1.51 18.33 5.34
C SER A 593 -1.14 19.07 6.63
N LEU A 594 -1.95 18.86 7.66
CA LEU A 594 -1.79 19.38 9.02
C LEU A 594 -1.83 18.20 9.98
N PHE A 595 -0.80 18.05 10.80
CA PHE A 595 -0.74 17.06 11.86
C PHE A 595 -0.52 17.74 13.21
N ASN A 596 -1.45 17.52 14.16
CA ASN A 596 -1.41 18.11 15.49
C ASN A 596 -1.22 17.01 16.54
N VAL A 597 -0.15 17.11 17.33
CA VAL A 597 0.18 16.21 18.42
C VAL A 597 0.79 17.01 19.58
N GLU A 598 0.47 16.70 20.83
CA GLU A 598 1.02 17.36 22.03
C GLU A 598 1.02 18.91 21.96
N ARG A 599 -0.04 19.49 21.41
CA ARG A 599 -0.17 20.94 21.14
C ARG A 599 0.84 21.49 20.12
N LYS A 600 1.58 20.62 19.40
CA LYS A 600 2.45 20.98 18.29
C LYS A 600 1.75 20.69 16.98
N ALA A 601 1.65 21.70 16.11
CA ALA A 601 1.13 21.55 14.77
C ALA A 601 2.28 21.50 13.75
N TYR A 602 2.23 20.52 12.86
CA TYR A 602 3.12 20.38 11.70
C TYR A 602 2.30 20.56 10.43
N THR A 603 2.76 21.41 9.56
CA THR A 603 2.14 21.61 8.24
C THR A 603 3.11 21.19 7.15
N LEU A 604 2.61 20.58 6.11
CA LEU A 604 3.41 20.17 4.96
C LEU A 604 2.64 20.45 3.67
N LEU A 605 3.38 20.99 2.70
CA LEU A 605 2.93 21.17 1.33
C LEU A 605 3.64 20.11 0.48
N GLU A 606 2.84 19.28 -0.23
CA GLU A 606 3.29 18.14 -1.00
C GLU A 606 2.95 18.32 -2.48
N PRO A 607 3.73 19.11 -3.26
CA PRO A 607 3.55 19.23 -4.70
C PRO A 607 3.95 17.93 -5.41
N ARG A 608 3.22 17.61 -6.48
CA ARG A 608 3.43 16.44 -7.32
C ARG A 608 3.16 16.78 -8.77
N ALA A 609 4.00 16.26 -9.65
CA ALA A 609 3.81 16.43 -11.07
C ALA A 609 4.27 15.17 -11.81
N SER A 610 3.54 14.78 -12.83
CA SER A 610 3.90 13.70 -13.74
C SER A 610 3.61 14.12 -15.17
N LEU A 611 4.59 13.95 -16.05
CA LEU A 611 4.52 14.27 -17.46
C LEU A 611 4.59 12.98 -18.27
N ARG A 612 3.73 12.87 -19.27
CA ARG A 612 3.85 11.86 -20.31
C ARG A 612 3.94 12.53 -21.68
N TRP A 613 5.00 12.22 -22.40
CA TRP A 613 5.21 12.66 -23.78
C TRP A 613 5.25 11.45 -24.70
N LEU A 614 4.24 11.33 -25.58
CA LEU A 614 4.21 10.32 -26.64
C LEU A 614 5.18 10.75 -27.74
N LEU A 615 6.25 10.02 -27.91
CA LEU A 615 7.21 10.20 -29.00
C LEU A 615 6.71 9.50 -30.28
N ARG A 616 6.03 8.37 -30.08
CA ARG A 616 5.29 7.60 -31.08
C ARG A 616 4.07 6.94 -30.39
N ASP A 617 3.16 6.38 -31.16
CA ASP A 617 1.96 5.69 -30.58
C ASP A 617 2.32 4.53 -29.65
N ASP A 618 3.49 3.93 -29.84
CA ASP A 618 4.02 2.79 -29.09
C ASP A 618 5.15 3.14 -28.11
N LEU A 619 5.63 4.40 -28.10
CA LEU A 619 6.77 4.86 -27.30
C LEU A 619 6.45 6.16 -26.58
N SER A 620 6.61 6.18 -25.27
CA SER A 620 6.48 7.38 -24.47
C SER A 620 7.70 7.62 -23.57
N PHE A 621 8.02 8.90 -23.38
CA PHE A 621 8.87 9.39 -22.31
C PHE A 621 7.99 9.88 -21.17
N LYS A 622 8.35 9.53 -19.92
CA LYS A 622 7.67 10.00 -18.73
C LYS A 622 8.68 10.57 -17.75
N ALA A 623 8.25 11.59 -17.02
CA ALA A 623 9.00 12.16 -15.91
C ALA A 623 8.05 12.47 -14.76
N SER A 624 8.52 12.36 -13.52
CA SER A 624 7.72 12.69 -12.34
C SER A 624 8.55 13.29 -11.23
N TYR A 625 7.92 14.16 -10.47
CA TYR A 625 8.39 14.67 -9.18
C TYR A 625 7.30 14.49 -8.14
N ALA A 626 7.68 14.07 -6.94
CA ALA A 626 6.76 13.97 -5.80
C ALA A 626 7.49 14.33 -4.51
N ARG A 627 6.87 15.23 -3.73
CA ARG A 627 7.17 15.41 -2.31
C ARG A 627 6.16 14.66 -1.48
N MET A 628 6.65 13.92 -0.49
CA MET A 628 5.86 13.08 0.40
C MET A 628 6.25 13.35 1.85
N GLY A 629 5.28 13.35 2.75
CA GLY A 629 5.48 13.46 4.19
C GLY A 629 4.96 12.25 4.95
N GLN A 630 5.59 11.95 6.09
CA GLN A 630 5.18 10.87 6.98
C GLN A 630 5.18 11.34 8.42
N TYR A 631 4.07 11.08 9.12
CA TYR A 631 3.86 11.51 10.51
C TYR A 631 3.87 10.34 11.49
N ILE A 632 3.77 9.11 11.01
CA ILE A 632 3.63 7.90 11.80
C ILE A 632 4.72 6.92 11.38
N HIS A 633 5.50 6.42 12.34
CA HIS A 633 6.70 5.60 12.14
C HIS A 633 6.54 4.26 12.82
N LEU A 634 7.17 3.22 12.25
CA LEU A 634 7.35 1.93 12.89
C LEU A 634 8.77 1.86 13.45
N LEU A 635 8.89 1.80 14.76
CA LEU A 635 10.17 1.62 15.42
C LEU A 635 10.41 0.14 15.70
N GLY A 636 11.30 -0.45 14.94
CA GLY A 636 11.73 -1.84 15.08
C GLY A 636 13.17 -1.92 15.54
N ASN A 637 13.45 -2.83 16.46
CA ASN A 637 14.76 -2.96 17.10
C ASN A 637 15.67 -3.98 16.44
N SER A 638 15.15 -4.83 15.60
CA SER A 638 15.88 -5.99 15.10
C SER A 638 16.04 -5.98 13.59
N TYR A 639 16.96 -6.82 13.11
CA TYR A 639 17.08 -7.14 11.69
C TYR A 639 15.83 -7.84 11.13
N ILE A 640 14.86 -8.16 11.98
CA ILE A 640 13.61 -8.83 11.68
C ILE A 640 12.49 -7.92 12.16
N ASN A 641 11.54 -7.56 11.28
CA ASN A 641 10.35 -6.84 11.69
C ASN A 641 9.46 -7.77 12.52
N LEU A 642 9.37 -7.46 13.79
CA LEU A 642 8.60 -8.25 14.74
C LEU A 642 7.20 -7.64 14.92
N PRO A 643 6.19 -8.45 15.24
CA PRO A 643 4.88 -7.94 15.62
C PRO A 643 4.89 -7.08 16.88
N THR A 644 6.00 -7.08 17.61
CA THR A 644 6.24 -6.24 18.80
C THR A 644 6.71 -4.84 18.47
N ASP A 645 7.09 -4.56 17.23
CA ASP A 645 7.50 -3.23 16.79
C ASP A 645 6.35 -2.24 16.98
N ALA A 646 6.65 -1.05 17.45
CA ALA A 646 5.67 -0.07 17.86
C ALA A 646 5.46 1.03 16.82
N TRP A 647 4.20 1.34 16.54
CA TRP A 647 3.82 2.49 15.74
C TRP A 647 3.76 3.74 16.59
N MET A 648 4.57 4.73 16.23
CA MET A 648 4.76 5.98 16.96
C MET A 648 4.45 7.19 16.08
N PRO A 649 3.83 8.25 16.62
CA PRO A 649 3.68 9.50 15.89
C PRO A 649 4.97 10.32 15.95
N VAL A 650 5.07 11.33 15.11
CA VAL A 650 5.93 12.49 15.36
C VAL A 650 5.53 13.15 16.67
N THR A 651 6.47 13.81 17.34
CA THR A 651 6.27 14.47 18.62
C THR A 651 6.83 15.88 18.58
N ARG A 652 6.91 16.55 19.71
CA ARG A 652 7.55 17.88 19.80
C ARG A 652 9.05 17.82 19.46
N LYS A 653 9.71 16.69 19.76
CA LYS A 653 11.15 16.49 19.54
C LYS A 653 11.43 15.90 18.16
N LEU A 654 10.58 15.02 17.66
CA LEU A 654 10.75 14.29 16.41
C LEU A 654 9.88 14.91 15.29
N LYS A 655 10.54 15.46 14.29
CA LYS A 655 9.88 16.14 13.15
C LYS A 655 9.37 15.13 12.12
N PRO A 656 8.35 15.52 11.30
CA PRO A 656 7.90 14.68 10.17
C PRO A 656 9.03 14.30 9.23
N LEU A 657 9.01 13.05 8.76
CA LEU A 657 9.88 12.60 7.69
C LEU A 657 9.40 13.20 6.38
N ILE A 658 10.34 13.57 5.52
CA ILE A 658 10.07 14.15 4.21
C ILE A 658 10.92 13.41 3.17
N SER A 659 10.32 13.04 2.06
CA SER A 659 11.05 12.59 0.88
C SER A 659 10.70 13.43 -0.34
N ASP A 660 11.73 13.76 -1.13
CA ASP A 660 11.61 14.32 -2.47
C ASP A 660 12.12 13.27 -3.44
N GLN A 661 11.32 12.90 -4.45
CA GLN A 661 11.69 11.92 -5.47
C GLN A 661 11.49 12.49 -6.86
N VAL A 662 12.52 12.37 -7.70
CA VAL A 662 12.43 12.55 -9.16
C VAL A 662 12.61 11.22 -9.84
N SER A 663 11.87 11.02 -10.92
CA SER A 663 11.99 9.82 -11.75
C SER A 663 11.77 10.18 -13.21
N ALA A 664 12.48 9.49 -14.12
CA ALA A 664 12.29 9.62 -15.55
C ALA A 664 12.49 8.26 -16.24
N GLY A 665 11.81 8.04 -17.35
CA GLY A 665 11.91 6.75 -18.02
C GLY A 665 11.24 6.69 -19.38
N PHE A 666 11.55 5.62 -20.10
CA PHE A 666 10.95 5.29 -21.39
C PHE A 666 10.08 4.05 -21.28
N TYR A 667 8.96 4.07 -21.99
CA TYR A 667 7.98 2.98 -22.03
C TYR A 667 7.69 2.65 -23.49
N TYR A 668 7.86 1.38 -23.84
CA TYR A 668 7.72 0.90 -25.20
C TYR A 668 6.84 -0.36 -25.27
N ASN A 669 5.87 -0.36 -26.16
CA ASN A 669 5.01 -1.49 -26.45
C ASN A 669 5.38 -2.12 -27.80
N LEU A 670 5.82 -3.37 -27.78
CA LEU A 670 6.21 -4.13 -28.96
C LEU A 670 5.16 -5.18 -29.30
N MET A 671 4.77 -5.26 -30.58
CA MET A 671 3.92 -6.32 -31.13
C MET A 671 2.66 -6.61 -30.29
N ARG A 672 2.05 -5.60 -29.70
CA ARG A 672 0.78 -5.66 -28.96
C ARG A 672 0.76 -6.56 -27.71
N SER A 673 1.80 -7.35 -27.47
CA SER A 673 1.87 -8.35 -26.40
C SER A 673 2.99 -8.11 -25.42
N TYR A 674 3.98 -7.32 -25.79
CA TYR A 674 5.16 -7.05 -24.96
C TYR A 674 5.22 -5.59 -24.57
N SER A 675 5.46 -5.34 -23.30
CA SER A 675 5.74 -4.00 -22.78
C SER A 675 7.12 -3.97 -22.13
N PHE A 676 7.85 -2.90 -22.41
CA PHE A 676 9.18 -2.65 -21.89
C PHE A 676 9.18 -1.30 -21.18
N SER A 677 9.86 -1.21 -20.05
CA SER A 677 10.14 0.07 -19.42
C SER A 677 11.56 0.12 -18.86
N VAL A 678 12.13 1.30 -18.93
CA VAL A 678 13.40 1.65 -18.28
C VAL A 678 13.15 2.92 -17.48
N GLU A 679 13.31 2.82 -16.16
CA GLU A 679 13.05 3.92 -15.24
C GLU A 679 14.29 4.22 -14.42
N GLY A 680 14.72 5.50 -14.38
CA GLY A 680 15.70 6.00 -13.43
C GLY A 680 15.02 6.81 -12.34
N TYR A 681 15.55 6.73 -11.12
CA TYR A 681 15.03 7.52 -10.00
C TYR A 681 16.15 8.04 -9.09
N TYR A 682 15.86 9.16 -8.43
CA TYR A 682 16.66 9.69 -7.34
C TYR A 682 15.73 10.21 -6.23
N LYS A 683 16.00 9.82 -4.99
CA LYS A 683 15.17 10.10 -3.81
C LYS A 683 16.04 10.64 -2.68
N TRP A 684 15.64 11.78 -2.14
CA TRP A 684 16.22 12.37 -0.92
C TRP A 684 15.25 12.18 0.23
N MET A 685 15.79 11.84 1.40
CA MET A 685 15.01 11.63 2.62
C MET A 685 15.60 12.46 3.75
N LYS A 686 14.72 13.11 4.53
CA LYS A 686 15.08 13.95 5.68
C LYS A 686 14.32 13.49 6.90
N ASN A 687 14.92 13.72 8.07
CA ASN A 687 14.37 13.39 9.38
C ASN A 687 14.08 11.89 9.56
N LEU A 688 14.89 11.03 8.92
CA LEU A 688 14.79 9.59 9.14
C LEU A 688 15.10 9.28 10.60
N LEU A 689 14.46 8.25 11.15
CA LEU A 689 14.64 7.80 12.52
C LEU A 689 15.34 6.45 12.55
N ASP A 690 16.27 6.29 13.48
CA ASP A 690 16.90 5.01 13.84
C ASP A 690 17.28 5.04 15.31
N TYR A 691 17.52 3.89 15.94
CA TYR A 691 18.03 3.83 17.31
C TYR A 691 19.48 4.29 17.37
N LYS A 692 19.79 5.11 18.37
CA LYS A 692 21.18 5.43 18.73
C LYS A 692 21.94 4.14 19.07
N ASP A 693 23.25 4.17 18.87
CA ASP A 693 24.09 3.04 19.23
C ASP A 693 23.96 2.74 20.75
N GLY A 694 23.81 1.46 21.10
CA GLY A 694 23.58 1.00 22.47
C GLY A 694 22.15 1.06 22.99
N TYR A 695 21.22 1.67 22.26
CA TYR A 695 19.80 1.69 22.62
C TYR A 695 18.98 0.66 21.86
N SER A 696 17.92 0.19 22.50
CA SER A 696 17.00 -0.77 21.94
C SER A 696 15.56 -0.49 22.35
N PHE A 697 14.61 -1.18 21.73
CA PHE A 697 13.19 -1.15 22.12
C PHE A 697 12.92 -1.72 23.51
N LEU A 698 13.85 -2.50 24.06
CA LEU A 698 13.65 -3.11 25.36
C LEU A 698 13.37 -2.05 26.44
N PRO A 699 12.46 -2.35 27.39
CA PRO A 699 12.14 -1.45 28.48
C PRO A 699 13.40 -0.98 29.19
N GLY A 700 13.52 0.33 29.36
CA GLY A 700 14.62 0.96 30.07
C GLY A 700 14.12 2.26 30.71
N THR A 701 15.01 2.95 31.44
CA THR A 701 14.67 4.21 32.14
C THR A 701 14.53 5.41 31.21
N ALA A 702 15.11 5.36 29.99
CA ALA A 702 15.06 6.46 29.05
C ALA A 702 13.73 6.47 28.28
N ALA A 703 13.14 7.66 28.10
CA ALA A 703 11.98 7.85 27.24
C ALA A 703 12.30 7.42 25.79
N TRP A 704 11.35 6.83 25.10
CA TRP A 704 11.55 6.29 23.74
C TRP A 704 12.09 7.34 22.75
N GLU A 705 11.68 8.59 22.86
CA GLU A 705 12.16 9.69 22.01
C GLU A 705 13.66 9.94 22.17
N GLU A 706 14.23 9.74 23.36
CA GLU A 706 15.65 9.97 23.68
C GLU A 706 16.55 8.89 23.12
N LYS A 707 15.97 7.71 22.87
CA LYS A 707 16.65 6.59 22.22
C LYS A 707 16.84 6.78 20.72
N MET A 708 16.20 7.81 20.12
CA MET A 708 16.14 8.00 18.68
C MET A 708 17.18 9.00 18.18
N ALA A 709 17.85 8.65 17.10
CA ALA A 709 18.68 9.52 16.28
C ALA A 709 17.89 10.00 15.06
N VAL A 710 18.14 11.25 14.65
CA VAL A 710 17.51 11.86 13.47
C VAL A 710 18.53 12.01 12.35
N GLY A 711 18.23 11.51 11.17
CA GLY A 711 19.18 11.47 10.07
C GLY A 711 18.59 11.80 8.70
N LYS A 712 19.44 11.60 7.69
CA LYS A 712 19.13 11.82 6.27
C LYS A 712 19.48 10.56 5.48
N GLY A 713 18.79 10.37 4.37
CA GLY A 713 19.05 9.28 3.44
C GLY A 713 18.97 9.73 1.99
N ARG A 714 19.54 8.94 1.13
CA ARG A 714 19.36 9.04 -0.32
C ARG A 714 19.27 7.65 -0.91
N SER A 715 18.52 7.54 -1.99
CA SER A 715 18.44 6.30 -2.77
C SER A 715 18.31 6.66 -4.25
N TYR A 716 18.98 5.91 -5.12
CA TYR A 716 18.91 6.09 -6.55
C TYR A 716 19.14 4.77 -7.28
N GLY A 717 18.66 4.67 -8.49
CA GLY A 717 18.78 3.45 -9.25
C GLY A 717 18.14 3.49 -10.61
N VAL A 718 18.29 2.38 -11.33
CA VAL A 718 17.68 2.13 -12.64
C VAL A 718 16.93 0.80 -12.57
N GLU A 719 15.71 0.82 -13.09
CA GLU A 719 14.80 -0.32 -13.15
C GLU A 719 14.49 -0.67 -14.61
N PHE A 720 14.58 -1.95 -14.94
CA PHE A 720 14.19 -2.49 -16.24
C PHE A 720 13.06 -3.48 -16.05
N LEU A 721 12.03 -3.39 -16.86
CA LEU A 721 10.90 -4.31 -16.88
C LEU A 721 10.60 -4.71 -18.31
N ALA A 722 10.58 -6.00 -18.58
CA ALA A 722 10.03 -6.61 -19.79
C ALA A 722 8.85 -7.49 -19.39
N ARG A 723 7.67 -7.24 -19.93
CA ARG A 723 6.43 -7.95 -19.57
C ARG A 723 5.71 -8.46 -20.80
N LYS A 724 5.20 -9.67 -20.72
CA LYS A 724 4.32 -10.27 -21.71
C LYS A 724 2.97 -10.56 -21.08
N GLU A 725 1.90 -9.96 -21.59
CA GLU A 725 0.57 -9.97 -20.96
C GLU A 725 -0.42 -10.93 -21.63
N SER A 726 -0.15 -11.40 -22.84
CA SER A 726 -1.08 -12.20 -23.62
C SER A 726 -0.47 -13.44 -24.25
N GLY A 727 -1.31 -14.40 -24.66
CA GLY A 727 -0.95 -15.66 -25.24
C GLY A 727 -0.80 -16.79 -24.21
N ARG A 728 -0.32 -17.97 -24.66
CA ARG A 728 -0.13 -19.15 -23.79
C ARG A 728 0.93 -18.94 -22.72
N THR A 729 1.95 -18.15 -23.02
CA THR A 729 3.01 -17.78 -22.06
C THR A 729 2.85 -16.33 -21.69
N THR A 730 2.76 -16.05 -20.40
CA THR A 730 2.70 -14.71 -19.82
C THR A 730 3.71 -14.57 -18.69
N GLY A 731 4.06 -13.34 -18.29
CA GLY A 731 5.01 -13.12 -17.21
C GLY A 731 5.85 -11.87 -17.40
N TRP A 732 6.91 -11.74 -16.59
CA TRP A 732 7.80 -10.60 -16.66
C TRP A 732 9.22 -10.94 -16.23
N ILE A 733 10.14 -10.12 -16.70
CA ILE A 733 11.54 -10.07 -16.26
C ILE A 733 11.77 -8.66 -15.73
N GLY A 734 12.17 -8.55 -14.48
CA GLY A 734 12.46 -7.29 -13.82
C GLY A 734 13.88 -7.26 -13.30
N TYR A 735 14.67 -6.26 -13.66
CA TYR A 735 16.00 -6.03 -13.12
C TYR A 735 16.10 -4.64 -12.47
N THR A 736 16.77 -4.58 -11.32
CA THR A 736 17.02 -3.34 -10.59
C THR A 736 18.50 -3.25 -10.24
N LEU A 737 19.08 -2.09 -10.55
CA LEU A 737 20.38 -1.67 -10.07
C LEU A 737 20.18 -0.44 -9.19
N SER A 738 20.50 -0.54 -7.88
CA SER A 738 20.17 0.55 -6.93
C SER A 738 21.23 0.72 -5.83
N TRP A 739 21.25 1.91 -5.28
CA TRP A 739 22.07 2.33 -4.14
C TRP A 739 21.18 3.02 -3.12
N SER A 740 21.38 2.72 -1.85
CA SER A 740 20.69 3.37 -0.73
C SER A 740 21.64 3.55 0.44
N ASP A 741 21.75 4.76 0.95
CA ASP A 741 22.59 5.08 2.09
C ASP A 741 21.90 6.01 3.09
N ARG A 742 22.41 6.01 4.32
CA ARG A 742 21.92 6.76 5.47
C ARG A 742 23.07 7.54 6.12
N ARG A 743 22.72 8.62 6.81
CA ARG A 743 23.63 9.40 7.65
C ARG A 743 22.88 9.94 8.85
N PHE A 744 23.39 9.67 10.03
CA PHE A 744 22.91 10.18 11.31
C PHE A 744 24.10 10.76 12.05
N ASP A 745 23.96 11.93 12.63
CA ASP A 745 25.09 12.57 13.32
C ASP A 745 25.45 11.85 14.63
N GLU A 746 24.49 11.15 15.25
CA GLU A 746 24.63 10.38 16.50
C GLU A 746 24.91 8.88 16.30
N ILE A 747 25.03 8.42 15.05
CA ILE A 747 25.31 7.02 14.70
C ILE A 747 26.55 6.97 13.82
N ASP A 748 27.44 6.02 14.06
CA ASP A 748 28.67 5.79 13.29
C ASP A 748 29.52 7.07 13.14
N ASN A 749 29.56 7.90 14.17
CA ASN A 749 30.31 9.17 14.21
C ASN A 749 29.93 10.13 13.05
N GLY A 750 28.68 10.16 12.64
CA GLY A 750 28.18 11.01 11.57
C GLY A 750 28.61 10.59 10.15
N ARG A 751 29.26 9.44 10.00
CA ARG A 751 29.64 8.92 8.68
C ARG A 751 28.44 8.36 7.93
N ARG A 752 28.54 8.36 6.61
CA ARG A 752 27.51 7.78 5.73
C ARG A 752 27.72 6.28 5.62
N PHE A 753 26.68 5.49 5.83
CA PHE A 753 26.70 4.03 5.75
C PHE A 753 25.57 3.50 4.84
N PRO A 754 25.74 2.31 4.22
CA PRO A 754 24.70 1.72 3.38
C PRO A 754 23.46 1.38 4.21
N ALA A 755 22.28 1.53 3.62
CA ALA A 755 21.05 1.07 4.23
C ALA A 755 21.05 -0.47 4.34
N ARG A 756 20.28 -1.01 5.29
CA ARG A 756 20.16 -2.45 5.54
C ARG A 756 19.79 -3.26 4.29
N TYR A 757 18.86 -2.75 3.50
CA TYR A 757 18.39 -3.37 2.26
C TYR A 757 18.98 -2.67 1.03
N ASP A 758 20.26 -2.29 1.09
CA ASP A 758 21.04 -1.83 -0.06
C ASP A 758 21.41 -3.04 -0.94
N ASN A 759 20.39 -3.62 -1.59
CA ASN A 759 20.57 -4.70 -2.53
C ASN A 759 20.96 -4.12 -3.89
N ARG A 760 22.24 -4.19 -4.21
CA ARG A 760 22.80 -3.58 -5.42
C ARG A 760 22.17 -4.11 -6.70
N HIS A 761 22.04 -5.43 -6.79
CA HIS A 761 21.49 -6.11 -7.94
C HIS A 761 20.29 -6.94 -7.52
N LYS A 762 19.20 -6.81 -8.25
CA LYS A 762 18.04 -7.66 -8.10
C LYS A 762 17.51 -8.06 -9.49
N LEU A 763 17.26 -9.36 -9.70
CA LEU A 763 16.68 -9.91 -10.91
C LEU A 763 15.54 -10.85 -10.55
N ASN A 764 14.38 -10.62 -11.16
CA ASN A 764 13.21 -11.48 -11.02
C ASN A 764 12.73 -11.92 -12.39
N ILE A 765 12.45 -13.21 -12.52
CA ILE A 765 11.86 -13.82 -13.71
C ILE A 765 10.60 -14.56 -13.26
N VAL A 766 9.46 -14.17 -13.78
CA VAL A 766 8.17 -14.81 -13.49
C VAL A 766 7.54 -15.25 -14.79
N VAL A 767 7.17 -16.52 -14.88
CA VAL A 767 6.58 -17.11 -16.07
C VAL A 767 5.38 -17.96 -15.68
N SER A 768 4.29 -17.78 -16.40
CA SER A 768 3.14 -18.69 -16.41
C SER A 768 2.94 -19.20 -17.83
N HIS A 769 2.91 -20.51 -18.02
CA HIS A 769 2.73 -21.16 -19.32
C HIS A 769 1.58 -22.15 -19.28
N LYS A 770 0.60 -21.95 -20.15
CA LYS A 770 -0.51 -22.89 -20.35
C LYS A 770 -0.07 -24.00 -21.29
N LEU A 771 0.22 -25.15 -20.72
CA LEU A 771 0.48 -26.38 -21.50
C LEU A 771 -0.77 -26.83 -22.26
N SER A 772 -1.94 -26.64 -21.60
CA SER A 772 -3.24 -26.92 -22.18
C SER A 772 -4.29 -26.05 -21.46
N GLU A 773 -5.56 -26.11 -21.86
CA GLU A 773 -6.63 -25.45 -21.13
C GLU A 773 -6.83 -25.97 -19.69
N LYS A 774 -6.33 -27.18 -19.43
CA LYS A 774 -6.46 -27.85 -18.13
C LYS A 774 -5.19 -27.78 -17.27
N VAL A 775 -4.06 -27.40 -17.84
CA VAL A 775 -2.77 -27.47 -17.15
C VAL A 775 -1.97 -26.20 -17.40
N GLU A 776 -1.57 -25.54 -16.32
CA GLU A 776 -0.76 -24.33 -16.32
C GLU A 776 0.48 -24.53 -15.44
N LEU A 777 1.66 -24.30 -16.00
CA LEU A 777 2.94 -24.32 -15.32
C LEU A 777 3.31 -22.88 -14.92
N THR A 778 3.72 -22.68 -13.68
CA THR A 778 4.20 -21.40 -13.18
C THR A 778 5.62 -21.53 -12.64
N ALA A 779 6.44 -20.53 -12.86
CA ALA A 779 7.80 -20.47 -12.36
C ALA A 779 8.14 -19.06 -11.91
N ALA A 780 8.88 -18.93 -10.81
CA ALA A 780 9.46 -17.68 -10.37
C ALA A 780 10.90 -17.90 -9.93
N TRP A 781 11.82 -17.18 -10.55
CA TRP A 781 13.20 -17.15 -10.13
C TRP A 781 13.57 -15.74 -9.67
N THR A 782 14.24 -15.67 -8.51
CA THR A 782 14.71 -14.42 -7.95
C THR A 782 16.17 -14.51 -7.60
N TYR A 783 16.90 -13.45 -7.88
CA TYR A 783 18.27 -13.21 -7.43
C TYR A 783 18.35 -11.83 -6.80
N THR A 784 19.02 -11.74 -5.65
CA THR A 784 19.28 -10.46 -4.97
C THR A 784 20.68 -10.51 -4.36
N SER A 785 21.49 -9.49 -4.58
CA SER A 785 22.72 -9.31 -3.81
C SER A 785 22.38 -9.17 -2.34
N GLY A 786 23.17 -9.77 -1.46
CA GLY A 786 22.88 -9.91 -0.04
C GLY A 786 22.55 -8.59 0.67
N ASN A 787 21.72 -8.65 1.69
CA ASN A 787 21.41 -7.53 2.59
C ASN A 787 22.67 -7.09 3.36
N ARG A 788 22.64 -5.90 3.89
CA ARG A 788 23.69 -5.35 4.76
C ARG A 788 23.35 -5.58 6.23
N MET A 789 24.35 -5.87 7.03
CA MET A 789 24.22 -5.95 8.48
C MET A 789 25.48 -5.43 9.19
N THR A 790 25.32 -5.07 10.45
CA THR A 790 26.46 -4.73 11.30
C THR A 790 27.01 -6.03 11.88
N LEU A 791 28.26 -6.31 11.62
CA LEU A 791 28.94 -7.48 12.12
C LEU A 791 30.18 -7.04 12.91
N SER A 792 30.23 -7.44 14.18
CA SER A 792 31.36 -7.21 15.04
C SER A 792 32.46 -8.22 14.68
N LEU A 793 33.63 -7.72 14.33
CA LEU A 793 34.80 -8.56 14.06
C LEU A 793 35.61 -8.79 15.33
N GLU A 794 35.54 -7.87 16.27
CA GLU A 794 36.27 -7.87 17.52
C GLU A 794 35.33 -7.64 18.70
N SER A 795 35.70 -8.14 19.87
CA SER A 795 35.02 -7.86 21.13
C SER A 795 36.05 -7.73 22.23
N TYR A 796 35.79 -6.91 23.22
CA TYR A 796 36.62 -6.83 24.44
C TYR A 796 35.70 -6.95 25.64
N GLU A 797 36.25 -7.47 26.72
CA GLU A 797 35.61 -7.48 28.02
C GLU A 797 35.80 -6.12 28.68
N GLN A 798 34.70 -5.45 28.97
CA GLN A 798 34.75 -4.23 29.76
C GLN A 798 35.06 -4.62 31.21
N ALA A 799 36.06 -3.98 31.83
CA ALA A 799 36.32 -4.16 33.24
C ALA A 799 35.03 -3.86 34.04
N GLY A 800 34.50 -4.87 34.68
CA GLY A 800 33.22 -4.78 35.38
C GLY A 800 33.33 -3.73 36.49
N THR A 801 32.34 -2.87 36.61
CA THR A 801 32.15 -2.02 37.78
C THR A 801 32.00 -2.95 38.98
N LEU A 802 32.85 -2.82 39.98
CA LEU A 802 32.71 -3.51 41.27
C LEU A 802 31.36 -3.11 41.88
N THR A 803 30.30 -3.80 41.55
CA THR A 803 29.02 -3.64 42.23
C THR A 803 29.12 -4.44 43.52
N ILE A 804 29.34 -3.74 44.62
CA ILE A 804 29.22 -4.26 45.99
C ILE A 804 27.72 -4.52 46.24
N SER A 805 27.15 -5.48 45.57
CA SER A 805 25.80 -5.95 45.88
C SER A 805 25.75 -7.45 45.70
N ASN A 806 26.27 -8.16 46.69
CA ASN A 806 25.75 -9.48 47.04
C ASN A 806 26.31 -9.95 48.34
N GLN A 807 25.69 -9.54 49.43
CA GLN A 807 25.95 -10.00 50.77
C GLN A 807 25.66 -11.50 51.00
N TYR A 808 25.35 -12.28 49.94
CA TYR A 808 24.91 -13.67 50.05
C TYR A 808 25.65 -14.70 49.16
N LYS A 809 26.81 -14.34 48.56
CA LYS A 809 27.68 -15.34 47.94
C LYS A 809 29.10 -15.26 48.50
N MET A 810 29.22 -15.45 49.77
CA MET A 810 30.50 -15.86 50.36
C MET A 810 30.63 -17.37 50.16
N ASN A 811 31.14 -17.74 49.03
CA ASN A 811 31.90 -18.97 48.71
C ASN A 811 31.82 -19.14 47.18
N ASN A 812 32.73 -18.48 46.50
CA ASN A 812 33.42 -18.96 45.32
C ASN A 812 33.86 -17.78 44.46
N TRP A 813 35.16 -17.63 44.42
CA TRP A 813 36.00 -17.07 43.38
C TRP A 813 35.43 -15.88 42.59
N TRP A 814 36.10 -14.76 42.72
CA TRP A 814 35.96 -13.55 41.99
C TRP A 814 36.17 -13.82 40.49
N GLU A 815 35.14 -14.04 39.76
CA GLU A 815 35.15 -13.81 38.30
C GLU A 815 34.55 -12.44 38.10
N PRO A 816 35.35 -11.44 37.64
CA PRO A 816 34.75 -10.23 37.12
C PRO A 816 33.99 -10.62 35.86
N SER A 817 32.67 -10.71 35.95
CA SER A 817 31.82 -10.81 34.75
C SER A 817 31.88 -9.49 34.05
N GLY A 818 32.93 -9.26 33.28
CA GLY A 818 32.99 -8.15 32.35
C GLY A 818 31.90 -8.32 31.26
N GLU A 819 31.13 -7.27 31.00
CA GLU A 819 30.26 -7.29 29.85
C GLU A 819 31.14 -7.34 28.59
N VAL A 820 30.84 -8.30 27.71
CA VAL A 820 31.52 -8.38 26.41
C VAL A 820 30.94 -7.31 25.51
N VAL A 821 31.77 -6.32 25.17
CA VAL A 821 31.38 -5.24 24.25
C VAL A 821 31.88 -5.56 22.86
N ASP A 822 30.97 -5.58 21.93
CA ASP A 822 31.27 -5.82 20.54
C ASP A 822 31.76 -4.54 19.82
N LEU A 823 32.90 -4.66 19.15
CA LEU A 823 33.47 -3.61 18.31
C LEU A 823 33.15 -3.82 16.85
N TYR A 824 32.64 -2.79 16.20
CA TYR A 824 32.43 -2.77 14.75
C TYR A 824 33.04 -1.51 14.15
N THR A 825 33.61 -1.64 12.97
CA THR A 825 34.31 -0.54 12.29
C THR A 825 33.34 0.47 11.67
N ARG A 826 32.13 0.01 11.29
CA ARG A 826 31.11 0.79 10.61
C ARG A 826 29.75 0.13 10.72
N ARG A 827 28.68 0.92 10.75
CA ARG A 827 27.31 0.39 10.68
C ARG A 827 27.05 -0.23 9.31
N ASN A 828 26.38 -1.39 9.29
CA ASN A 828 26.08 -2.17 8.07
C ASN A 828 27.32 -2.50 7.23
N ASN A 829 28.43 -2.82 7.90
CA ASN A 829 29.76 -3.06 7.32
C ASN A 829 29.86 -4.36 6.53
N TYR A 830 29.02 -5.33 6.83
CA TYR A 830 29.06 -6.64 6.19
C TYR A 830 27.92 -6.83 5.18
N GLN A 831 28.22 -7.37 4.00
CA GLN A 831 27.23 -7.78 3.03
C GLN A 831 27.05 -9.29 3.10
N MET A 832 25.82 -9.73 3.43
CA MET A 832 25.49 -11.15 3.46
C MET A 832 25.64 -11.78 2.07
N PRO A 833 25.83 -13.13 1.98
CA PRO A 833 25.85 -13.84 0.74
C PRO A 833 24.60 -13.56 -0.11
N ALA A 834 24.75 -13.66 -1.43
CA ALA A 834 23.64 -13.43 -2.34
C ALA A 834 22.50 -14.43 -2.10
N TYR A 835 21.29 -13.91 -2.21
CA TYR A 835 20.06 -14.68 -2.14
C TYR A 835 19.60 -15.05 -3.55
N HIS A 836 19.27 -16.32 -3.78
CA HIS A 836 18.56 -16.72 -5.01
C HIS A 836 17.70 -17.97 -4.77
N ARG A 837 16.59 -18.05 -5.51
CA ARG A 837 15.62 -19.11 -5.35
C ARG A 837 14.83 -19.34 -6.64
N LEU A 838 14.50 -20.59 -6.92
CA LEU A 838 13.55 -20.99 -7.94
C LEU A 838 12.34 -21.64 -7.28
N ASP A 839 11.16 -21.14 -7.62
CA ASP A 839 9.88 -21.69 -7.21
C ASP A 839 9.13 -22.18 -8.46
N LEU A 840 8.55 -23.36 -8.39
CA LEU A 840 7.74 -23.95 -9.46
C LEU A 840 6.35 -24.25 -8.96
N GLY A 841 5.37 -24.12 -9.85
CA GLY A 841 3.98 -24.44 -9.56
C GLY A 841 3.28 -25.07 -10.76
N LEU A 842 2.37 -25.97 -10.50
CA LEU A 842 1.52 -26.65 -11.49
C LEU A 842 0.07 -26.51 -11.07
N ASN A 843 -0.74 -25.85 -11.88
CA ASN A 843 -2.18 -25.74 -11.70
C ASN A 843 -2.89 -26.73 -12.65
N ILE A 844 -3.75 -27.59 -12.10
CA ILE A 844 -4.54 -28.55 -12.86
C ILE A 844 -6.01 -28.20 -12.69
N TYR A 845 -6.64 -27.73 -13.76
CA TYR A 845 -8.05 -27.33 -13.79
C TYR A 845 -8.91 -28.52 -14.19
N ARG A 846 -9.91 -28.85 -13.38
CA ARG A 846 -10.85 -29.93 -13.64
C ARG A 846 -12.28 -29.37 -13.66
N PRO A 847 -12.81 -29.03 -14.84
CA PRO A 847 -14.21 -28.66 -14.98
C PRO A 847 -15.12 -29.77 -14.50
N LYS A 848 -16.17 -29.40 -13.75
CA LYS A 848 -17.20 -30.32 -13.24
C LYS A 848 -18.57 -29.91 -13.79
N LYS A 849 -19.59 -30.75 -13.58
CA LYS A 849 -20.97 -30.44 -13.99
C LYS A 849 -21.48 -29.14 -13.34
N LYS A 850 -22.42 -28.46 -13.98
CA LYS A 850 -23.05 -27.21 -13.52
C LYS A 850 -22.07 -26.04 -13.33
N GLY A 851 -21.08 -25.87 -14.21
CA GLY A 851 -20.15 -24.72 -14.15
C GLY A 851 -19.14 -24.77 -12.99
N ARG A 852 -19.12 -25.81 -12.19
CA ARG A 852 -18.21 -25.97 -11.06
C ARG A 852 -16.78 -26.32 -11.53
N MET A 853 -15.79 -25.96 -10.71
CA MET A 853 -14.37 -26.18 -11.06
C MET A 853 -13.60 -26.73 -9.86
N GLY A 854 -12.84 -27.81 -10.06
CA GLY A 854 -11.81 -28.26 -9.13
C GLY A 854 -10.44 -27.81 -9.63
N ILE A 855 -9.62 -27.28 -8.77
CA ILE A 855 -8.25 -26.82 -9.11
C ILE A 855 -7.29 -27.47 -8.14
N TRP A 856 -6.37 -28.29 -8.64
CA TRP A 856 -5.21 -28.75 -7.89
C TRP A 856 -4.05 -27.80 -8.14
N ASN A 857 -3.46 -27.29 -7.09
CA ASN A 857 -2.19 -26.59 -7.14
C ASN A 857 -1.12 -27.44 -6.47
N ILE A 858 -0.06 -27.75 -7.19
CA ILE A 858 1.12 -28.45 -6.70
C ILE A 858 2.28 -27.50 -6.89
N SER A 859 2.97 -27.14 -5.82
CA SER A 859 4.09 -26.21 -5.91
C SER A 859 5.30 -26.66 -5.12
N ILE A 860 6.46 -26.21 -5.53
CA ILE A 860 7.73 -26.47 -4.87
C ILE A 860 8.41 -25.12 -4.68
N TYR A 861 8.55 -24.73 -3.44
CA TYR A 861 9.33 -23.58 -3.04
C TYR A 861 10.79 -23.98 -2.91
N ASN A 862 11.71 -23.17 -3.42
CA ASN A 862 13.15 -23.38 -3.33
C ASN A 862 13.59 -24.75 -3.90
N VAL A 863 13.31 -24.97 -5.17
CA VAL A 863 13.48 -26.27 -5.89
C VAL A 863 14.86 -26.89 -5.72
N TYR A 864 15.92 -26.11 -5.68
CA TYR A 864 17.29 -26.59 -5.51
C TYR A 864 17.78 -26.53 -4.07
N SER A 865 16.88 -26.32 -3.10
CA SER A 865 17.14 -26.42 -1.64
C SER A 865 18.32 -25.59 -1.17
N ARG A 866 18.52 -24.39 -1.73
CA ARG A 866 19.56 -23.47 -1.25
C ARG A 866 19.14 -22.90 0.10
N MET A 867 19.97 -23.12 1.11
CA MET A 867 19.84 -22.46 2.41
C MET A 867 20.29 -21.01 2.29
N ASN A 868 19.33 -20.14 1.94
CA ASN A 868 19.57 -18.72 1.78
C ASN A 868 19.81 -18.05 3.15
N PRO A 869 20.65 -17.00 3.20
CA PRO A 869 21.00 -16.35 4.44
C PRO A 869 19.78 -15.69 5.10
N PHE A 870 19.44 -16.16 6.31
CA PHE A 870 18.45 -15.53 7.17
C PHE A 870 19.12 -14.57 8.15
N MET A 871 20.13 -15.06 8.86
CA MET A 871 20.88 -14.29 9.85
C MET A 871 22.30 -14.82 9.94
N VAL A 872 23.25 -13.93 10.24
CA VAL A 872 24.63 -14.28 10.60
C VAL A 872 24.86 -13.82 12.03
N TYR A 873 25.44 -14.67 12.85
CA TYR A 873 25.78 -14.33 14.24
C TYR A 873 27.16 -14.86 14.60
N LYS A 874 27.81 -14.18 15.56
CA LYS A 874 29.07 -14.60 16.11
C LYS A 874 28.82 -15.75 17.10
N SER A 875 29.64 -16.76 17.03
CA SER A 875 29.60 -17.92 17.93
C SER A 875 31.00 -18.38 18.23
N ASP A 876 31.21 -18.91 19.44
CA ASP A 876 32.44 -19.57 19.79
C ASP A 876 32.38 -21.04 19.36
N ASN A 877 33.38 -21.49 18.64
CA ASN A 877 33.50 -22.88 18.25
C ASN A 877 34.50 -23.57 19.17
N TRP A 878 33.99 -24.49 20.02
CA TRP A 878 34.82 -25.34 20.86
C TRP A 878 35.50 -26.39 19.98
N GLU A 879 36.83 -26.36 19.88
CA GLU A 879 37.58 -27.43 19.23
C GLU A 879 37.53 -28.69 20.09
N ARG A 880 36.83 -29.70 19.58
CA ARG A 880 36.85 -31.03 20.15
C ARG A 880 38.20 -31.65 19.86
N THR A 881 39.02 -31.86 20.88
CA THR A 881 40.28 -32.57 20.72
C THR A 881 40.06 -34.07 20.92
N ASN A 882 40.59 -34.86 20.00
CA ASN A 882 40.63 -36.34 20.15
C ASN A 882 41.62 -36.80 21.23
N ASN A 883 42.47 -35.89 21.73
CA ASN A 883 43.43 -36.15 22.78
C ASN A 883 42.98 -35.43 24.06
N LEU A 884 42.60 -36.20 25.07
CA LEU A 884 42.39 -35.69 26.41
C LEU A 884 43.68 -35.05 26.90
N VAL A 885 43.65 -33.80 27.31
CA VAL A 885 44.78 -33.19 28.05
C VAL A 885 44.98 -34.01 29.32
N PRO A 886 46.22 -34.48 29.66
CA PRO A 886 46.46 -35.23 30.87
C PRO A 886 45.93 -34.47 32.10
N GLY A 887 45.00 -35.09 32.83
CA GLY A 887 44.33 -34.52 33.99
C GLY A 887 43.03 -33.79 33.73
N SER A 888 42.53 -33.68 32.48
CA SER A 888 41.23 -33.10 32.13
C SER A 888 40.22 -34.20 31.72
N SER A 889 39.06 -34.19 32.35
CA SER A 889 37.94 -35.04 31.96
C SER A 889 37.13 -34.46 30.76
N SER A 890 37.44 -33.24 30.32
CA SER A 890 36.78 -32.56 29.26
C SER A 890 37.38 -32.87 27.90
N PRO A 891 36.61 -33.29 26.88
CA PRO A 891 37.08 -33.49 25.53
C PRO A 891 37.40 -32.18 24.79
N TYR A 892 37.31 -31.04 25.46
CA TYR A 892 37.55 -29.71 24.90
C TYR A 892 38.85 -29.13 25.50
N ASN A 893 39.71 -28.56 24.67
CA ASN A 893 41.00 -28.03 25.09
C ASN A 893 40.93 -26.62 25.71
N GLY A 894 39.73 -26.10 25.99
CA GLY A 894 39.52 -24.78 26.57
C GLY A 894 39.78 -23.61 25.61
N LYS A 895 40.19 -23.88 24.36
CA LYS A 895 40.40 -22.85 23.36
C LYS A 895 39.15 -22.70 22.51
N THR A 896 38.56 -21.51 22.49
CA THR A 896 37.48 -21.14 21.60
C THR A 896 38.04 -20.38 20.43
N LYS A 897 37.52 -20.66 19.21
CA LYS A 897 37.79 -19.84 18.05
C LYS A 897 36.51 -19.11 17.67
N PRO A 898 36.52 -17.78 17.69
CA PRO A 898 35.34 -17.04 17.24
C PRO A 898 35.06 -17.40 15.76
N CYS A 899 33.85 -17.74 15.47
CA CYS A 899 33.39 -18.03 14.10
C CYS A 899 32.04 -17.37 13.83
N PHE A 900 31.77 -17.13 12.55
CA PHE A 900 30.48 -16.63 12.14
C PHE A 900 29.64 -17.79 11.61
N LYS A 901 28.45 -17.95 12.18
CA LYS A 901 27.48 -18.95 11.75
C LYS A 901 26.37 -18.28 10.97
N LEU A 902 26.04 -18.87 9.82
CA LEU A 902 24.95 -18.46 8.97
C LEU A 902 23.76 -19.39 9.19
N ILE A 903 22.60 -18.81 9.50
CA ILE A 903 21.35 -19.55 9.62
C ILE A 903 20.57 -19.36 8.32
N GLY A 904 20.12 -20.46 7.73
CA GLY A 904 19.11 -20.52 6.67
C GLY A 904 17.91 -21.30 7.21
N ILE A 905 16.69 -20.84 6.89
CA ILE A 905 15.47 -21.39 7.50
C ILE A 905 14.53 -22.07 6.50
N MET A 906 14.74 -21.88 5.21
CA MET A 906 13.80 -22.33 4.17
C MET A 906 14.46 -23.30 3.19
N PRO A 907 14.40 -24.62 3.47
CA PRO A 907 14.82 -25.67 2.52
C PRO A 907 13.84 -25.79 1.36
N ILE A 908 13.96 -26.83 0.57
CA ILE A 908 12.93 -27.23 -0.39
C ILE A 908 11.62 -27.55 0.34
N ILE A 909 10.52 -26.92 -0.09
CA ILE A 909 9.20 -27.11 0.52
C ILE A 909 8.19 -27.46 -0.57
N PRO A 910 7.87 -28.75 -0.75
CA PRO A 910 6.75 -29.15 -1.59
C PRO A 910 5.44 -28.81 -0.91
N SER A 911 4.46 -28.41 -1.68
CA SER A 911 3.11 -28.11 -1.18
C SER A 911 2.03 -28.47 -2.19
N ILE A 912 0.87 -28.77 -1.65
CA ILE A 912 -0.32 -29.11 -2.42
C ILE A 912 -1.53 -28.42 -1.83
N SER A 913 -2.40 -27.91 -2.70
CA SER A 913 -3.70 -27.42 -2.29
C SER A 913 -4.77 -27.80 -3.29
N TYR A 914 -6.00 -27.88 -2.82
CA TYR A 914 -7.18 -28.13 -3.63
C TYR A 914 -8.21 -27.03 -3.42
N THR A 915 -8.62 -26.41 -4.53
CA THR A 915 -9.69 -25.41 -4.54
C THR A 915 -10.90 -25.94 -5.28
N TYR A 916 -12.06 -25.87 -4.66
CA TYR A 916 -13.35 -26.14 -5.25
C TYR A 916 -14.13 -24.85 -5.41
N LYS A 917 -14.55 -24.55 -6.67
CA LYS A 917 -15.39 -23.38 -7.01
C LYS A 917 -16.77 -23.86 -7.42
N PHE A 918 -17.81 -23.17 -6.97
CA PHE A 918 -19.21 -23.49 -7.24
C PHE A 918 -20.05 -22.23 -7.45
#